data_824cee6f781e0dbb9f29454419be3bcc
#
_entry.id   824cee6f781e0dbb9f29454419be3bcc
#
_cell.length_a   1.000
_cell.length_b   1.000
_cell.length_c   1.000
_cell.angle_alpha   90.00
_cell.angle_beta   90.00
_cell.angle_gamma   90.00
#
_symmetry.space_group_name_H-M   'P 1'
#
loop_
_entity.id
_entity.type
_entity.pdbx_description
1 polymer ?
#
loop_
_entity_poly.entity_id
_entity_poly.type
_entity_poly.pdbx_seq_one_letter_code
_entity_poly.pdbx_strand_id
1 'polypeptide(L)'
;MAGKGFRYALLAAAPLLLMAQRAPDPFLTYSQQGWSEADRNVWYNATQGSRLMPMSWMRALERQQDQVLFLAPENIERYRYLTYTTPSGSTLPVGFAEDVQSDRRLDFTRLRWLPRQGDSEPWIGFTCAACHTNEVAVGERRLRIDGAPGMGDFQSFIEQVDRSLAATRSDQAKWARFAQRVLGTRDSQRNRRRLGEAVDSLLAYRGQVSRMNATRMRYGYSRLDAFGHIFNQVSLFTRAHTPIANEPDAPVSYPFLWNVPQHDRVQWSGSVPNRRITIGQGYLDIGAVGRNTGEVIGVFGEVVTHRRNFLGALDPFRSSVRVRQLIGLETMLERLLPPAWPEDLLGRIDRAAAARGRNLYMGNCAGCHQPLERTDLTTRFAAQMSWFPRNAPPHTIVPVTPGGPTTMPNTSPGTDPVMACNAYYAAAASGNLQGYKSGGTTLGEIAPVLDLTGVTVLYTIAGEVRELLGSAIKIYEGGTVEPRVDGTSRSRRVSRTGRTDAAPAPPAAPPAAAATIAPTGPLPSDAYPGLPVFYRGCVNKNWGGPSDVVLGYKARPLTGIWATGPYLHNGSVPNLYELLLPADRRSASFWVGTRQFDSVRVGYVTTPSNENSFQFRTRDDAAQVVWGNWNGGHDYNNAGFSERDRTDLVEYLKTL
;
A
#
# COMPACT_ATOMS: atom_id res chain seq x y z
N MET A 1 -4.35 30.46 80.34
CA MET A 1 -3.15 30.89 79.63
C MET A 1 -3.04 30.10 78.33
N ALA A 2 -3.14 30.77 77.19
CA ALA A 2 -3.33 30.20 75.89
C ALA A 2 -2.00 29.79 75.26
N GLY A 3 -1.93 28.55 74.75
CA GLY A 3 -0.82 28.09 73.87
C GLY A 3 -1.30 27.91 72.48
N LYS A 4 -0.90 28.80 71.57
CA LYS A 4 -1.19 28.76 70.09
C LYS A 4 -0.29 27.75 69.45
N GLY A 5 -0.84 26.67 68.86
CA GLY A 5 -0.13 25.74 67.97
C GLY A 5 -0.09 26.29 66.61
N PHE A 6 1.11 26.43 66.04
CA PHE A 6 1.42 26.84 64.68
C PHE A 6 1.36 25.60 63.76
N ARG A 7 0.43 25.54 62.82
CA ARG A 7 0.38 24.51 61.77
C ARG A 7 1.19 24.97 60.58
N TYR A 8 2.30 24.30 60.28
CA TYR A 8 3.02 24.46 59.03
C TYR A 8 2.26 23.70 57.90
N ALA A 9 1.74 24.45 56.98
CA ALA A 9 1.26 23.90 55.71
C ALA A 9 2.46 23.69 54.77
N LEU A 10 2.87 22.45 54.53
CA LEU A 10 3.79 22.09 53.47
C LEU A 10 3.07 22.19 52.13
N LEU A 11 3.34 23.23 51.36
CA LEU A 11 3.02 23.32 49.97
C LEU A 11 3.95 22.40 49.20
N ALA A 12 3.45 21.24 48.79
CA ALA A 12 4.13 20.37 47.83
C ALA A 12 4.04 21.03 46.43
N ALA A 13 5.13 21.65 46.01
CA ALA A 13 5.30 22.08 44.61
C ALA A 13 5.49 20.82 43.75
N ALA A 14 4.44 20.40 43.06
CA ALA A 14 4.57 19.41 41.98
C ALA A 14 5.36 20.06 40.84
N PRO A 15 6.45 19.47 40.34
CA PRO A 15 7.10 19.95 39.15
C PRO A 15 6.15 19.73 37.96
N LEU A 16 5.63 20.81 37.38
CA LEU A 16 5.11 20.80 36.01
C LEU A 16 6.26 20.38 35.10
N LEU A 17 6.31 19.11 34.72
CA LEU A 17 7.05 18.67 33.56
C LEU A 17 6.38 19.30 32.33
N LEU A 18 6.87 20.48 31.95
CA LEU A 18 6.66 20.97 30.58
C LEU A 18 7.28 19.93 29.65
N MET A 19 6.45 19.07 29.07
CA MET A 19 6.86 18.32 27.89
C MET A 19 7.22 19.34 26.84
N ALA A 20 8.52 19.56 26.63
CA ALA A 20 9.01 20.38 25.54
C ALA A 20 8.49 19.74 24.25
N GLN A 21 7.46 20.33 23.65
CA GLN A 21 7.07 20.03 22.30
C GLN A 21 8.30 20.27 21.44
N ARG A 22 8.81 19.23 20.83
CA ARG A 22 9.94 19.35 19.91
C ARG A 22 9.51 20.35 18.84
N ALA A 23 10.31 21.39 18.63
CA ALA A 23 10.02 22.40 17.61
C ALA A 23 9.77 21.69 16.27
N PRO A 24 8.80 22.14 15.48
CA PRO A 24 8.57 21.61 14.14
C PRO A 24 9.88 21.63 13.34
N ASP A 25 10.13 20.60 12.56
CA ASP A 25 11.28 20.53 11.68
C ASP A 25 11.17 21.68 10.64
N PRO A 26 12.06 22.68 10.65
CA PRO A 26 11.93 23.86 9.80
C PRO A 26 12.13 23.54 8.31
N PHE A 27 12.71 22.40 7.99
CA PHE A 27 12.96 21.95 6.62
C PHE A 27 11.86 21.04 6.07
N LEU A 28 10.89 20.64 6.89
CA LEU A 28 9.79 19.78 6.49
C LEU A 28 8.50 20.58 6.28
N THR A 29 7.99 20.51 5.05
CA THR A 29 6.66 21.02 4.70
C THR A 29 5.75 19.88 4.26
N TYR A 30 4.44 20.15 4.19
CA TYR A 30 3.45 19.17 3.76
C TYR A 30 2.76 19.64 2.48
N SER A 31 2.55 18.73 1.55
CA SER A 31 1.80 19.00 0.34
C SER A 31 0.36 19.39 0.66
N GLN A 32 -0.16 20.39 -0.07
CA GLN A 32 -1.52 20.88 0.08
C GLN A 32 -2.51 19.94 -0.61
N GLN A 33 -2.93 18.89 0.12
CA GLN A 33 -3.78 17.80 -0.38
C GLN A 33 -5.17 17.76 0.27
N GLY A 34 -5.60 18.84 0.93
CA GLY A 34 -6.91 18.95 1.56
C GLY A 34 -7.01 18.27 2.93
N TRP A 35 -5.97 17.60 3.42
CA TRP A 35 -5.93 17.00 4.74
C TRP A 35 -5.37 17.98 5.79
N SER A 36 -6.02 18.01 6.94
CA SER A 36 -5.54 18.68 8.15
C SER A 36 -4.45 17.86 8.85
N GLU A 37 -3.82 18.45 9.87
CA GLU A 37 -2.89 17.74 10.74
C GLU A 37 -3.60 16.59 11.49
N ALA A 38 -4.86 16.78 11.90
CA ALA A 38 -5.66 15.74 12.53
C ALA A 38 -5.93 14.56 11.58
N ASP A 39 -6.24 14.83 10.31
CA ASP A 39 -6.39 13.79 9.27
C ASP A 39 -5.08 12.99 9.11
N ARG A 40 -3.93 13.68 9.01
CA ARG A 40 -2.61 13.03 8.91
C ARG A 40 -2.31 12.17 10.14
N ASN A 41 -2.64 12.67 11.34
CA ASN A 41 -2.43 11.90 12.57
C ASN A 41 -3.25 10.59 12.55
N VAL A 42 -4.49 10.62 12.07
CA VAL A 42 -5.30 9.41 11.88
C VAL A 42 -4.65 8.51 10.82
N TRP A 43 -4.27 9.06 9.66
CA TRP A 43 -3.65 8.31 8.57
C TRP A 43 -2.37 7.57 9.01
N TYR A 44 -1.51 8.22 9.80
CA TYR A 44 -0.24 7.65 10.23
C TYR A 44 -0.38 6.59 11.32
N ASN A 45 -1.42 6.67 12.15
CA ASN A 45 -1.49 5.89 13.39
C ASN A 45 -2.72 4.97 13.50
N ALA A 46 -3.70 5.02 12.58
CA ALA A 46 -4.87 4.15 12.66
C ALA A 46 -4.48 2.70 12.40
N THR A 47 -4.54 1.88 13.46
CA THR A 47 -4.23 0.45 13.31
C THR A 47 -5.19 -0.23 12.35
N GLN A 48 -4.67 -1.16 11.58
CA GLN A 48 -5.44 -1.98 10.63
C GLN A 48 -5.50 -3.44 11.06
N GLY A 49 -4.90 -3.75 12.22
CA GLY A 49 -4.83 -5.10 12.76
C GLY A 49 -3.62 -5.91 12.30
N SER A 50 -2.61 -5.25 11.72
CA SER A 50 -1.30 -5.86 11.46
C SER A 50 -0.58 -6.13 12.78
N ARG A 51 0.00 -7.30 12.96
CA ARG A 51 0.62 -7.77 14.22
C ARG A 51 2.01 -8.36 13.94
N LEU A 52 3.02 -7.48 13.81
CA LEU A 52 4.40 -7.87 13.51
C LEU A 52 5.07 -8.53 14.71
N MET A 53 5.02 -7.86 15.87
CA MET A 53 5.48 -8.38 17.17
C MET A 53 4.89 -7.57 18.34
N PRO A 54 4.91 -8.08 19.59
CA PRO A 54 4.51 -7.30 20.76
C PRO A 54 5.27 -5.98 20.85
N MET A 55 4.56 -4.88 21.15
CA MET A 55 5.15 -3.55 21.22
C MET A 55 6.29 -3.47 22.26
N SER A 56 6.10 -4.13 23.41
CA SER A 56 7.13 -4.19 24.45
C SER A 56 8.41 -4.87 23.97
N TRP A 57 8.30 -5.85 23.08
CA TRP A 57 9.46 -6.54 22.51
C TRP A 57 10.16 -5.66 21.46
N MET A 58 9.41 -5.01 20.58
CA MET A 58 9.99 -4.13 19.56
C MET A 58 10.76 -2.96 20.19
N ARG A 59 10.23 -2.39 21.27
CA ARG A 59 10.92 -1.33 22.04
C ARG A 59 12.19 -1.82 22.75
N ALA A 60 12.26 -3.11 23.08
CA ALA A 60 13.42 -3.72 23.75
C ALA A 60 14.44 -4.32 22.78
N LEU A 61 14.06 -4.54 21.51
CA LEU A 61 14.85 -5.21 20.50
C LEU A 61 16.10 -4.37 20.13
N GLU A 62 17.27 -4.99 20.16
CA GLU A 62 18.52 -4.44 19.63
C GLU A 62 18.74 -4.91 18.20
N ARG A 63 19.51 -4.16 17.40
CA ARG A 63 19.94 -4.62 16.08
C ARG A 63 20.80 -5.88 16.21
N GLN A 64 20.81 -6.71 15.15
CA GLN A 64 21.56 -7.96 15.15
C GLN A 64 23.03 -7.77 15.52
N GLN A 65 23.70 -6.75 14.98
CA GLN A 65 25.15 -6.56 15.04
C GLN A 65 25.65 -5.79 16.26
N ASP A 66 24.78 -5.06 16.99
CA ASP A 66 25.20 -4.18 18.09
C ASP A 66 24.09 -4.02 19.14
N GLN A 67 24.21 -3.00 20.02
CA GLN A 67 23.25 -2.73 21.11
C GLN A 67 22.31 -1.57 20.82
N VAL A 68 22.38 -0.97 19.61
CA VAL A 68 21.46 0.09 19.20
C VAL A 68 20.04 -0.48 19.12
N LEU A 69 19.08 0.21 19.67
CA LEU A 69 17.68 -0.22 19.62
C LEU A 69 17.18 -0.26 18.16
N PHE A 70 16.38 -1.27 17.84
CA PHE A 70 15.90 -1.46 16.48
C PHE A 70 15.06 -0.28 15.98
N LEU A 71 14.25 0.34 16.86
CA LEU A 71 13.44 1.52 16.55
C LEU A 71 14.22 2.84 16.61
N ALA A 72 15.53 2.84 16.82
CA ALA A 72 16.32 4.07 16.77
C ALA A 72 16.17 4.76 15.41
N PRO A 73 16.00 6.09 15.39
CA PRO A 73 15.73 6.83 14.14
C PRO A 73 16.72 6.56 13.01
N GLU A 74 18.00 6.48 13.35
CA GLU A 74 19.08 6.20 12.40
C GLU A 74 18.99 4.77 11.80
N ASN A 75 18.43 3.81 12.55
CA ASN A 75 18.20 2.47 12.03
C ASN A 75 16.97 2.42 11.13
N ILE A 76 15.92 3.12 11.50
CA ILE A 76 14.68 3.21 10.70
C ILE A 76 14.94 3.91 9.36
N GLU A 77 15.75 4.97 9.38
CA GLU A 77 16.15 5.71 8.18
C GLU A 77 16.89 4.83 7.15
N ARG A 78 17.65 3.82 7.58
CA ARG A 78 18.31 2.86 6.67
C ARG A 78 17.33 2.13 5.74
N TYR A 79 16.09 1.95 6.20
CA TYR A 79 15.01 1.33 5.44
C TYR A 79 14.08 2.37 4.80
N ARG A 80 14.40 3.67 4.89
CA ARG A 80 13.64 4.79 4.32
C ARG A 80 12.22 4.95 4.88
N TYR A 81 11.90 4.36 6.03
CA TYR A 81 10.68 4.71 6.73
C TYR A 81 10.81 6.10 7.36
N LEU A 82 9.73 6.89 7.23
CA LEU A 82 9.72 8.27 7.72
C LEU A 82 9.54 8.29 9.23
N THR A 83 10.21 9.20 9.90
CA THR A 83 10.00 9.44 11.33
C THR A 83 8.82 10.38 11.54
N TYR A 84 8.09 10.17 12.63
CA TYR A 84 6.97 11.02 13.03
C TYR A 84 6.86 11.01 14.56
N THR A 85 6.65 12.19 15.15
CA THR A 85 6.34 12.31 16.58
C THR A 85 4.85 12.59 16.71
N THR A 86 4.13 11.72 17.38
CA THR A 86 2.69 11.91 17.65
C THR A 86 2.48 13.11 18.55
N PRO A 87 1.27 13.72 18.54
CA PRO A 87 0.91 14.77 19.50
C PRO A 87 1.07 14.34 20.97
N SER A 88 0.99 13.03 21.27
CA SER A 88 1.24 12.46 22.60
C SER A 88 2.73 12.27 22.92
N GLY A 89 3.64 12.65 22.02
CA GLY A 89 5.09 12.53 22.21
C GLY A 89 5.68 11.15 21.87
N SER A 90 4.89 10.19 21.40
CA SER A 90 5.40 8.90 20.94
C SER A 90 6.09 9.06 19.60
N THR A 91 7.28 8.49 19.44
CA THR A 91 8.07 8.49 18.20
C THR A 91 8.02 7.10 17.59
N LEU A 92 7.05 6.87 16.71
CA LEU A 92 7.01 5.70 15.85
C LEU A 92 7.25 6.15 14.39
N PRO A 93 7.77 5.28 13.52
CA PRO A 93 7.80 5.59 12.09
C PRO A 93 6.40 5.84 11.55
N VAL A 94 6.28 6.67 10.52
CA VAL A 94 5.01 6.89 9.81
C VAL A 94 4.46 5.55 9.34
N GLY A 95 3.20 5.29 9.67
CA GLY A 95 2.54 4.04 9.29
C GLY A 95 2.90 2.83 10.15
N PHE A 96 3.55 3.04 11.29
CA PHE A 96 3.70 2.02 12.33
C PHE A 96 2.74 2.33 13.45
N ALA A 97 1.81 1.44 13.69
CA ALA A 97 0.76 1.67 14.68
C ALA A 97 0.74 0.59 15.75
N GLU A 98 0.29 1.00 16.92
CA GLU A 98 0.00 0.07 18.03
C GLU A 98 -1.41 -0.50 17.86
N ASP A 99 -1.52 -1.83 17.84
CA ASP A 99 -2.78 -2.56 17.80
C ASP A 99 -3.07 -3.18 19.16
N VAL A 100 -4.19 -2.79 19.76
CA VAL A 100 -4.67 -3.33 21.02
C VAL A 100 -6.03 -4.00 20.79
N GLN A 101 -6.05 -5.32 20.89
CA GLN A 101 -7.26 -6.12 20.77
C GLN A 101 -7.14 -7.45 21.50
N SER A 102 -8.28 -8.09 21.80
CA SER A 102 -8.29 -9.42 22.36
C SER A 102 -7.76 -10.45 21.35
N ASP A 103 -6.76 -11.20 21.79
CA ASP A 103 -6.13 -12.29 21.01
C ASP A 103 -6.70 -13.68 21.36
N ARG A 104 -7.79 -13.76 22.16
CA ARG A 104 -8.37 -15.04 22.62
C ARG A 104 -8.71 -15.99 21.49
N ARG A 105 -9.01 -15.45 20.33
CA ARG A 105 -9.46 -16.19 19.14
C ARG A 105 -8.41 -16.26 18.05
N LEU A 106 -7.19 -15.78 18.33
CA LEU A 106 -6.05 -15.85 17.43
C LEU A 106 -5.17 -17.05 17.80
N ASP A 107 -4.38 -17.52 16.86
CA ASP A 107 -3.55 -18.71 17.02
C ASP A 107 -2.07 -18.35 17.15
N PHE A 108 -1.52 -17.66 16.14
CA PHE A 108 -0.09 -17.38 16.05
C PHE A 108 0.34 -16.21 16.93
N THR A 109 -0.50 -15.20 17.09
CA THR A 109 -0.19 -14.00 17.86
C THR A 109 -0.77 -14.01 19.29
N ARG A 110 -1.29 -15.16 19.71
CA ARG A 110 -1.71 -15.39 21.08
C ARG A 110 -0.52 -15.84 21.94
N LEU A 111 0.31 -14.89 22.36
CA LEU A 111 1.52 -15.15 23.13
C LEU A 111 1.35 -14.80 24.60
N ARG A 112 1.92 -15.61 25.52
CA ARG A 112 1.85 -15.42 26.98
C ARG A 112 3.22 -15.67 27.61
N TRP A 113 3.77 -14.63 28.26
CA TRP A 113 5.05 -14.74 28.97
C TRP A 113 4.99 -14.32 30.45
N LEU A 114 3.85 -13.79 30.89
CA LEU A 114 3.64 -13.43 32.28
C LEU A 114 2.51 -14.23 32.89
N PRO A 115 2.59 -14.55 34.21
CA PRO A 115 1.43 -15.08 34.94
C PRO A 115 0.27 -14.08 34.89
N ARG A 116 -0.95 -14.55 34.61
CA ARG A 116 -2.17 -13.74 34.52
C ARG A 116 -2.07 -12.58 33.49
N GLN A 117 -1.25 -12.73 32.47
CA GLN A 117 -1.24 -11.79 31.36
C GLN A 117 -2.62 -11.74 30.69
N GLY A 118 -3.13 -10.53 30.46
CA GLY A 118 -4.38 -10.30 29.74
C GLY A 118 -4.34 -10.79 28.31
N ASP A 119 -5.41 -10.61 27.59
CA ASP A 119 -5.59 -11.04 26.19
C ASP A 119 -5.47 -9.87 25.19
N SER A 120 -5.11 -8.69 25.68
CA SER A 120 -5.03 -7.47 24.87
C SER A 120 -3.62 -6.88 24.91
N GLU A 121 -2.60 -7.73 24.72
CA GLU A 121 -1.21 -7.26 24.61
C GLU A 121 -1.09 -6.33 23.40
N PRO A 122 -0.48 -5.14 23.56
CA PRO A 122 -0.21 -4.24 22.44
C PRO A 122 0.79 -4.84 21.46
N TRP A 123 0.46 -4.78 20.17
CA TRP A 123 1.34 -5.19 19.07
C TRP A 123 1.68 -4.00 18.20
N ILE A 124 2.88 -3.97 17.62
CA ILE A 124 3.23 -3.06 16.56
C ILE A 124 2.96 -3.74 15.21
N GLY A 125 2.43 -2.97 14.27
CA GLY A 125 2.18 -3.42 12.91
C GLY A 125 2.20 -2.28 11.92
N PHE A 126 2.04 -2.60 10.64
CA PHE A 126 2.01 -1.64 9.56
C PHE A 126 0.60 -1.11 9.31
N THR A 127 0.54 0.13 8.83
CA THR A 127 -0.65 0.74 8.24
C THR A 127 -0.38 1.14 6.80
N CYS A 128 -1.41 1.55 6.04
CA CYS A 128 -1.24 2.04 4.67
C CYS A 128 -0.16 3.13 4.56
N ALA A 129 -0.05 4.01 5.56
CA ALA A 129 0.89 5.12 5.54
C ALA A 129 2.36 4.70 5.48
N ALA A 130 2.73 3.49 5.94
CA ALA A 130 4.10 2.99 5.86
C ALA A 130 4.60 2.85 4.41
N CYS A 131 3.69 2.48 3.49
CA CYS A 131 3.97 2.29 2.07
C CYS A 131 3.44 3.43 1.19
N HIS A 132 2.52 4.26 1.74
CA HIS A 132 1.82 5.30 0.99
C HIS A 132 1.94 6.68 1.65
N THR A 133 3.14 7.04 2.08
CA THR A 133 3.54 8.40 2.45
C THR A 133 5.01 8.55 2.10
N ASN A 134 5.36 9.61 1.39
CA ASN A 134 6.71 9.82 0.91
C ASN A 134 7.18 11.25 1.11
N GLU A 135 8.46 11.49 0.86
CA GLU A 135 9.07 12.80 0.82
C GLU A 135 9.86 12.98 -0.48
N VAL A 136 9.82 14.18 -1.02
CA VAL A 136 10.77 14.68 -2.02
C VAL A 136 11.64 15.75 -1.39
N ALA A 137 12.92 15.78 -1.76
CA ALA A 137 13.89 16.69 -1.17
C ALA A 137 14.68 17.45 -2.23
N VAL A 138 15.03 18.71 -1.91
CA VAL A 138 16.02 19.52 -2.62
C VAL A 138 16.96 20.10 -1.57
N GLY A 139 18.17 19.56 -1.50
CA GLY A 139 19.05 19.80 -0.37
C GLY A 139 18.42 19.35 0.94
N GLU A 140 18.33 20.24 1.91
CA GLU A 140 17.71 19.96 3.21
C GLU A 140 16.19 20.16 3.23
N ARG A 141 15.64 20.91 2.29
CA ARG A 141 14.19 21.18 2.21
C ARG A 141 13.45 19.93 1.76
N ARG A 142 12.41 19.56 2.49
CA ARG A 142 11.61 18.34 2.24
C ARG A 142 10.14 18.67 2.16
N LEU A 143 9.46 18.02 1.21
CA LEU A 143 8.01 18.07 1.07
C LEU A 143 7.45 16.67 1.31
N ARG A 144 6.65 16.51 2.35
CA ARG A 144 5.94 15.25 2.63
C ARG A 144 4.61 15.22 1.86
N ILE A 145 4.35 14.06 1.23
CA ILE A 145 3.22 13.84 0.34
C ILE A 145 2.46 12.61 0.81
N ASP A 146 1.24 12.82 1.28
CA ASP A 146 0.37 11.73 1.73
C ASP A 146 -0.24 10.98 0.54
N GLY A 147 -0.36 9.68 0.64
CA GLY A 147 -0.84 8.83 -0.45
C GLY A 147 0.18 8.57 -1.57
N ALA A 148 1.37 9.16 -1.52
CA ALA A 148 2.43 8.92 -2.51
C ALA A 148 3.14 7.57 -2.27
N PRO A 149 3.71 6.94 -3.32
CA PRO A 149 4.56 5.75 -3.15
C PRO A 149 5.69 6.01 -2.16
N GLY A 150 5.68 5.31 -1.03
CA GLY A 150 6.73 5.41 -0.01
C GLY A 150 8.05 4.78 -0.46
N MET A 151 9.16 5.19 0.13
CA MET A 151 10.50 4.66 -0.17
C MET A 151 10.87 3.45 0.71
N GLY A 152 9.96 2.93 1.54
CA GLY A 152 10.26 1.86 2.48
C GLY A 152 10.82 0.60 1.83
N ASP A 153 11.97 0.10 2.30
CA ASP A 153 12.51 -1.23 1.97
C ASP A 153 11.90 -2.26 2.93
N PHE A 154 10.71 -2.73 2.58
CA PHE A 154 9.96 -3.68 3.39
C PHE A 154 10.70 -5.00 3.57
N GLN A 155 11.27 -5.55 2.48
CA GLN A 155 11.94 -6.85 2.52
C GLN A 155 13.12 -6.85 3.48
N SER A 156 14.05 -5.88 3.32
CA SER A 156 15.22 -5.79 4.21
C SER A 156 14.83 -5.48 5.66
N PHE A 157 13.81 -4.64 5.87
CA PHE A 157 13.33 -4.33 7.21
C PHE A 157 12.84 -5.59 7.93
N ILE A 158 11.97 -6.38 7.30
CA ILE A 158 11.40 -7.59 7.89
C ILE A 158 12.48 -8.64 8.15
N GLU A 159 13.38 -8.87 7.18
CA GLU A 159 14.51 -9.78 7.37
C GLU A 159 15.38 -9.39 8.58
N GLN A 160 15.63 -8.09 8.77
CA GLN A 160 16.46 -7.62 9.89
C GLN A 160 15.71 -7.67 11.23
N VAL A 161 14.38 -7.46 11.26
CA VAL A 161 13.58 -7.71 12.47
C VAL A 161 13.73 -9.17 12.89
N ASP A 162 13.55 -10.11 11.96
CA ASP A 162 13.61 -11.55 12.25
C ASP A 162 15.02 -11.98 12.71
N ARG A 163 16.07 -11.51 12.01
CA ARG A 163 17.47 -11.77 12.39
C ARG A 163 17.82 -11.17 13.75
N SER A 164 17.34 -9.97 14.05
CA SER A 164 17.58 -9.30 15.33
C SER A 164 16.91 -10.03 16.49
N LEU A 165 15.68 -10.52 16.29
CA LEU A 165 14.98 -11.30 17.30
C LEU A 165 15.66 -12.68 17.51
N ALA A 166 16.07 -13.34 16.45
CA ALA A 166 16.81 -14.60 16.54
C ALA A 166 18.17 -14.42 17.24
N ALA A 167 18.92 -13.36 16.90
CA ALA A 167 20.18 -13.02 17.57
C ALA A 167 19.96 -12.69 19.06
N THR A 168 18.89 -11.95 19.38
CA THR A 168 18.53 -11.66 20.78
C THR A 168 18.23 -12.94 21.55
N ARG A 169 17.60 -13.93 20.92
CA ARG A 169 17.27 -15.20 21.58
C ARG A 169 18.50 -16.10 21.78
N SER A 170 19.47 -16.08 20.87
CA SER A 170 20.66 -16.94 20.91
C SER A 170 21.85 -16.36 21.67
N ASP A 171 22.00 -15.04 21.76
CA ASP A 171 23.08 -14.37 22.48
C ASP A 171 22.68 -14.11 23.94
N GLN A 172 23.45 -14.64 24.88
CA GLN A 172 23.13 -14.55 26.32
C GLN A 172 23.07 -13.11 26.85
N ALA A 173 23.97 -12.23 26.36
CA ALA A 173 24.03 -10.84 26.84
C ALA A 173 22.86 -10.02 26.24
N LYS A 174 22.55 -10.19 24.95
CA LYS A 174 21.37 -9.58 24.32
C LYS A 174 20.08 -10.06 24.99
N TRP A 175 19.96 -11.36 25.23
CA TRP A 175 18.82 -11.95 25.92
C TRP A 175 18.61 -11.36 27.32
N ALA A 176 19.68 -11.21 28.10
CA ALA A 176 19.60 -10.64 29.44
C ALA A 176 19.05 -9.22 29.42
N ARG A 177 19.56 -8.35 28.53
CA ARG A 177 19.09 -6.96 28.38
C ARG A 177 17.64 -6.89 27.86
N PHE A 178 17.32 -7.70 26.85
CA PHE A 178 15.98 -7.78 26.30
C PHE A 178 14.96 -8.22 27.35
N ALA A 179 15.24 -9.33 28.04
CA ALA A 179 14.37 -9.85 29.09
C ALA A 179 14.16 -8.83 30.22
N GLN A 180 15.21 -8.16 30.66
CA GLN A 180 15.13 -7.12 31.68
C GLN A 180 14.23 -5.96 31.24
N ARG A 181 14.36 -5.48 29.99
CA ARG A 181 13.53 -4.39 29.44
C ARG A 181 12.08 -4.80 29.31
N VAL A 182 11.80 -6.03 28.85
CA VAL A 182 10.42 -6.54 28.65
C VAL A 182 9.73 -6.87 29.97
N LEU A 183 10.43 -7.49 30.90
CA LEU A 183 9.86 -7.97 32.16
C LEU A 183 9.86 -6.91 33.25
N GLY A 184 10.80 -5.96 33.22
CA GLY A 184 10.91 -4.89 34.21
C GLY A 184 10.99 -5.45 35.63
N THR A 185 10.14 -4.97 36.54
CA THR A 185 10.06 -5.43 37.92
C THR A 185 9.61 -6.88 38.12
N ARG A 186 9.08 -7.50 37.03
CA ARG A 186 8.66 -8.92 37.03
C ARG A 186 9.74 -9.85 36.49
N ASP A 187 10.97 -9.36 36.35
CA ASP A 187 12.10 -10.15 35.87
C ASP A 187 12.48 -11.22 36.88
N SER A 188 12.30 -12.47 36.51
CA SER A 188 12.61 -13.66 37.28
C SER A 188 12.99 -14.79 36.32
N GLN A 189 13.76 -15.79 36.80
CA GLN A 189 14.13 -16.94 35.98
C GLN A 189 12.91 -17.66 35.35
N ARG A 190 11.82 -17.77 36.10
CA ARG A 190 10.56 -18.37 35.59
C ARG A 190 9.95 -17.54 34.48
N ASN A 191 9.90 -16.22 34.63
CA ASN A 191 9.31 -15.35 33.58
C ASN A 191 10.24 -15.23 32.38
N ARG A 192 11.57 -15.22 32.56
CA ARG A 192 12.55 -15.31 31.45
C ARG A 192 12.36 -16.58 30.62
N ARG A 193 12.11 -17.73 31.26
CA ARG A 193 11.83 -18.98 30.55
C ARG A 193 10.53 -18.88 29.73
N ARG A 194 9.43 -18.38 30.32
CA ARG A 194 8.17 -18.17 29.60
C ARG A 194 8.31 -17.19 28.45
N LEU A 195 9.05 -16.10 28.65
CA LEU A 195 9.35 -15.15 27.59
C LEU A 195 10.14 -15.83 26.46
N GLY A 196 11.10 -16.68 26.77
CA GLY A 196 11.83 -17.48 25.78
C GLY A 196 10.92 -18.38 24.99
N GLU A 197 10.01 -19.12 25.62
CA GLU A 197 9.03 -19.97 24.95
C GLU A 197 8.11 -19.16 24.00
N ALA A 198 7.68 -17.97 24.44
CA ALA A 198 6.87 -17.07 23.60
C ALA A 198 7.66 -16.51 22.41
N VAL A 199 8.93 -16.14 22.61
CA VAL A 199 9.83 -15.69 21.52
C VAL A 199 10.10 -16.83 20.53
N ASP A 200 10.36 -18.05 21.03
CA ASP A 200 10.56 -19.22 20.16
C ASP A 200 9.30 -19.54 19.32
N SER A 201 8.10 -19.35 19.91
CA SER A 201 6.83 -19.52 19.17
C SER A 201 6.66 -18.49 18.06
N LEU A 202 7.00 -17.22 18.33
CA LEU A 202 6.96 -16.17 17.30
C LEU A 202 7.99 -16.43 16.20
N LEU A 203 9.23 -16.80 16.56
CA LEU A 203 10.29 -17.14 15.61
C LEU A 203 9.90 -18.34 14.73
N ALA A 204 9.24 -19.34 15.29
CA ALA A 204 8.75 -20.49 14.52
C ALA A 204 7.71 -20.08 13.47
N TYR A 205 6.72 -19.24 13.85
CA TYR A 205 5.73 -18.68 12.93
C TYR A 205 6.39 -17.80 11.87
N ARG A 206 7.24 -16.84 12.28
CA ARG A 206 7.97 -15.95 11.37
C ARG A 206 8.85 -16.73 10.39
N GLY A 207 9.49 -17.81 10.85
CA GLY A 207 10.26 -18.71 10.01
C GLY A 207 9.42 -19.43 8.96
N GLN A 208 8.15 -19.76 9.25
CA GLN A 208 7.23 -20.29 8.23
C GLN A 208 6.93 -19.22 7.19
N VAL A 209 6.55 -18.01 7.61
CA VAL A 209 6.28 -16.88 6.71
C VAL A 209 7.49 -16.57 5.83
N SER A 210 8.70 -16.53 6.40
CA SER A 210 9.94 -16.29 5.67
C SER A 210 10.22 -17.36 4.62
N ARG A 211 10.01 -18.64 4.94
CA ARG A 211 10.16 -19.74 3.96
C ARG A 211 9.16 -19.64 2.81
N MET A 212 7.90 -19.31 3.10
CA MET A 212 6.87 -19.14 2.07
C MET A 212 7.22 -17.97 1.13
N ASN A 213 7.84 -16.91 1.66
CA ASN A 213 8.21 -15.71 0.91
C ASN A 213 9.68 -15.71 0.46
N ALA A 214 10.33 -16.89 0.42
CA ALA A 214 11.69 -16.98 -0.06
C ALA A 214 11.77 -16.65 -1.56
N THR A 215 12.63 -15.71 -1.93
CA THR A 215 12.89 -15.34 -3.31
C THR A 215 14.35 -14.89 -3.48
N ARG A 216 14.87 -15.04 -4.70
CA ARG A 216 16.17 -14.48 -5.11
C ARG A 216 16.06 -13.02 -5.49
N MET A 217 14.83 -12.54 -5.81
CA MET A 217 14.58 -11.17 -6.18
C MET A 217 14.77 -10.23 -4.98
N ARG A 218 15.67 -9.25 -5.12
CA ARG A 218 15.76 -8.15 -4.15
C ARG A 218 14.86 -7.01 -4.60
N TYR A 219 13.92 -6.62 -3.72
CA TYR A 219 12.95 -5.59 -4.05
C TYR A 219 13.56 -4.19 -4.04
N GLY A 220 14.45 -3.93 -3.07
CA GLY A 220 14.96 -2.59 -2.81
C GLY A 220 13.88 -1.66 -2.29
N TYR A 221 14.09 -0.37 -2.51
CA TYR A 221 13.19 0.67 -2.01
C TYR A 221 11.94 0.81 -2.88
N SER A 222 10.84 1.25 -2.25
CA SER A 222 9.57 1.63 -2.91
C SER A 222 8.79 0.50 -3.58
N ARG A 223 9.12 -0.77 -3.30
CA ARG A 223 8.50 -1.92 -3.97
C ARG A 223 8.25 -3.11 -3.04
N LEU A 224 7.23 -3.88 -3.39
CA LEU A 224 6.88 -5.14 -2.73
C LEU A 224 6.13 -6.05 -3.73
N ASP A 225 6.41 -7.34 -3.71
CA ASP A 225 5.48 -8.31 -4.32
C ASP A 225 4.30 -8.55 -3.38
N ALA A 226 3.36 -7.59 -3.38
CA ALA A 226 2.21 -7.62 -2.49
C ALA A 226 1.32 -8.85 -2.74
N PHE A 227 1.12 -9.24 -4.00
CA PHE A 227 0.35 -10.44 -4.33
C PHE A 227 1.01 -11.71 -3.81
N GLY A 228 2.30 -11.89 -4.06
CA GLY A 228 3.04 -13.05 -3.57
C GLY A 228 2.96 -13.17 -2.04
N HIS A 229 3.17 -12.06 -1.32
CA HIS A 229 3.06 -12.06 0.14
C HIS A 229 1.65 -12.36 0.65
N ILE A 230 0.59 -11.77 0.05
CA ILE A 230 -0.80 -12.07 0.40
C ILE A 230 -1.11 -13.54 0.13
N PHE A 231 -0.75 -14.06 -1.04
CA PHE A 231 -1.03 -15.42 -1.47
C PHE A 231 -0.35 -16.44 -0.56
N ASN A 232 0.91 -16.23 -0.24
CA ASN A 232 1.67 -17.11 0.66
C ASN A 232 1.12 -17.08 2.09
N GLN A 233 0.69 -15.91 2.57
CA GLN A 233 0.06 -15.79 3.88
C GLN A 233 -1.30 -16.51 3.92
N VAL A 234 -2.12 -16.36 2.88
CA VAL A 234 -3.38 -17.09 2.74
C VAL A 234 -3.12 -18.60 2.67
N SER A 235 -2.11 -19.04 1.89
CA SER A 235 -1.71 -20.45 1.82
C SER A 235 -1.36 -21.01 3.20
N LEU A 236 -0.69 -20.26 4.07
CA LEU A 236 -0.45 -20.68 5.46
C LEU A 236 -1.76 -20.77 6.27
N PHE A 237 -2.68 -19.83 6.07
CA PHE A 237 -3.95 -19.79 6.81
C PHE A 237 -4.94 -20.86 6.37
N THR A 238 -4.77 -21.48 5.19
CA THR A 238 -5.57 -22.66 4.82
C THR A 238 -5.37 -23.83 5.79
N ARG A 239 -4.28 -23.85 6.55
CA ARG A 239 -3.91 -24.97 7.45
C ARG A 239 -3.80 -26.30 6.71
N ALA A 240 -3.45 -26.27 5.44
CA ALA A 240 -3.10 -27.47 4.71
C ALA A 240 -1.88 -28.15 5.34
N HIS A 241 -1.84 -29.48 5.29
CA HIS A 241 -0.72 -30.26 5.83
C HIS A 241 0.61 -29.87 5.15
N THR A 242 0.56 -29.63 3.85
CA THR A 242 1.71 -29.17 3.06
C THR A 242 1.32 -27.89 2.33
N PRO A 243 1.62 -26.69 2.89
CA PRO A 243 1.39 -25.43 2.20
C PRO A 243 2.24 -25.34 0.93
N ILE A 244 1.66 -24.82 -0.15
CA ILE A 244 2.37 -24.54 -1.40
C ILE A 244 2.79 -23.09 -1.38
N ALA A 245 4.10 -22.82 -1.51
CA ALA A 245 4.66 -21.49 -1.68
C ALA A 245 4.63 -21.09 -3.15
N ASN A 246 4.30 -19.83 -3.41
CA ASN A 246 4.45 -19.21 -4.72
C ASN A 246 5.58 -18.18 -4.61
N GLU A 247 6.64 -18.31 -5.40
CA GLU A 247 7.80 -17.41 -5.30
C GLU A 247 7.37 -15.95 -5.53
N PRO A 248 7.60 -15.02 -4.58
CA PRO A 248 7.24 -13.61 -4.75
C PRO A 248 8.36 -12.86 -5.49
N ASP A 249 8.47 -13.07 -6.79
CA ASP A 249 9.53 -12.55 -7.67
C ASP A 249 9.06 -11.42 -8.60
N ALA A 250 7.86 -10.89 -8.39
CA ALA A 250 7.27 -9.82 -9.19
C ALA A 250 6.97 -8.55 -8.36
N PRO A 251 7.99 -7.88 -7.79
CA PRO A 251 7.77 -6.70 -6.98
C PRO A 251 7.23 -5.54 -7.81
N VAL A 252 6.20 -4.88 -7.28
CA VAL A 252 5.57 -3.70 -7.87
C VAL A 252 5.76 -2.49 -6.98
N SER A 253 5.77 -1.29 -7.60
CA SER A 253 5.75 -0.03 -6.88
C SER A 253 4.49 0.10 -6.04
N TYR A 254 4.61 0.73 -4.88
CA TYR A 254 3.42 1.13 -4.13
C TYR A 254 2.60 2.10 -4.97
N PRO A 255 1.32 1.81 -5.26
CA PRO A 255 0.52 2.73 -6.06
C PRO A 255 0.19 4.01 -5.27
N PHE A 256 0.11 5.14 -5.95
CA PHE A 256 -0.42 6.36 -5.32
C PHE A 256 -1.92 6.22 -5.01
N LEU A 257 -2.41 6.89 -3.96
CA LEU A 257 -3.76 6.65 -3.43
C LEU A 257 -4.79 7.72 -3.78
N TRP A 258 -4.39 8.92 -4.17
CA TRP A 258 -5.36 9.89 -4.69
C TRP A 258 -6.03 9.33 -5.96
N ASN A 259 -7.28 9.69 -6.16
CA ASN A 259 -8.17 9.16 -7.21
C ASN A 259 -8.52 7.65 -7.10
N VAL A 260 -7.99 6.89 -6.14
CA VAL A 260 -8.34 5.46 -5.97
C VAL A 260 -9.85 5.25 -5.78
N PRO A 261 -10.56 6.05 -4.96
CA PRO A 261 -12.02 5.89 -4.81
C PRO A 261 -12.83 6.16 -6.07
N GLN A 262 -12.24 6.81 -7.07
CA GLN A 262 -12.92 7.14 -8.34
C GLN A 262 -12.85 5.99 -9.36
N HIS A 263 -11.95 5.00 -9.15
CA HIS A 263 -11.82 3.86 -10.04
C HIS A 263 -12.92 2.80 -9.81
N ASP A 264 -13.39 2.19 -10.89
CA ASP A 264 -14.27 1.03 -10.88
C ASP A 264 -13.55 -0.30 -10.58
N ARG A 265 -12.21 -0.29 -10.55
CA ARG A 265 -11.34 -1.44 -10.31
C ARG A 265 -10.17 -1.09 -9.42
N VAL A 266 -9.72 -2.05 -8.59
CA VAL A 266 -8.56 -1.90 -7.70
C VAL A 266 -7.39 -2.78 -8.15
N GLN A 267 -6.22 -2.59 -7.55
CA GLN A 267 -4.91 -3.19 -7.88
C GLN A 267 -4.31 -2.68 -9.22
N TRP A 268 -3.03 -2.95 -9.44
CA TRP A 268 -2.36 -2.65 -10.72
C TRP A 268 -3.00 -3.40 -11.89
N SER A 269 -3.32 -4.68 -11.66
CA SER A 269 -3.98 -5.51 -12.66
C SER A 269 -5.46 -5.16 -12.91
N GLY A 270 -6.09 -4.32 -12.07
CA GLY A 270 -7.53 -4.07 -12.18
C GLY A 270 -8.39 -5.32 -11.99
N SER A 271 -7.85 -6.39 -11.40
CA SER A 271 -8.50 -7.69 -11.30
C SER A 271 -9.75 -7.70 -10.42
N VAL A 272 -9.82 -6.80 -9.43
CA VAL A 272 -10.94 -6.75 -8.49
C VAL A 272 -11.85 -5.57 -8.83
N PRO A 273 -13.15 -5.82 -9.16
CA PRO A 273 -14.13 -4.77 -9.33
C PRO A 273 -14.36 -3.98 -8.04
N ASN A 274 -14.39 -2.65 -8.14
CA ASN A 274 -14.70 -1.76 -7.03
C ASN A 274 -16.18 -1.33 -7.09
N ARG A 275 -17.05 -2.27 -6.76
CA ARG A 275 -18.50 -2.00 -6.75
C ARG A 275 -18.89 -1.19 -5.53
N ARG A 276 -19.65 -0.15 -5.76
CA ARG A 276 -20.26 0.70 -4.72
C ARG A 276 -21.63 0.17 -4.37
N ILE A 277 -21.87 -0.08 -3.08
CA ILE A 277 -23.21 -0.41 -2.56
C ILE A 277 -23.69 0.72 -1.66
N THR A 278 -24.99 1.01 -1.75
CA THR A 278 -25.63 2.01 -0.89
C THR A 278 -26.04 1.36 0.43
N ILE A 279 -25.68 1.98 1.55
CA ILE A 279 -26.04 1.55 2.91
C ILE A 279 -26.65 2.76 3.63
N GLY A 280 -27.95 2.76 3.82
CA GLY A 280 -28.66 3.91 4.39
C GLY A 280 -28.50 5.17 3.53
N GLN A 281 -27.95 6.24 4.10
CA GLN A 281 -27.63 7.48 3.38
C GLN A 281 -26.19 7.54 2.86
N GLY A 282 -25.38 6.51 3.10
CA GLY A 282 -24.00 6.41 2.67
C GLY A 282 -23.78 5.31 1.64
N TYR A 283 -22.52 5.04 1.36
CA TYR A 283 -22.12 3.94 0.47
C TYR A 283 -20.84 3.28 0.96
N LEU A 284 -20.58 2.10 0.44
CA LEU A 284 -19.37 1.32 0.69
C LEU A 284 -18.81 0.80 -0.64
N ASP A 285 -17.53 1.05 -0.87
CA ASP A 285 -16.79 0.50 -2.00
C ASP A 285 -16.22 -0.87 -1.61
N ILE A 286 -16.92 -1.94 -1.97
CA ILE A 286 -16.63 -3.32 -1.52
C ILE A 286 -15.25 -3.77 -2.01
N GLY A 287 -14.88 -3.44 -3.24
CA GLY A 287 -13.58 -3.82 -3.80
C GLY A 287 -12.41 -3.21 -3.03
N ALA A 288 -12.54 -1.95 -2.62
CA ALA A 288 -11.54 -1.25 -1.83
C ALA A 288 -11.36 -1.89 -0.45
N VAL A 289 -12.44 -2.18 0.27
CA VAL A 289 -12.39 -2.85 1.57
C VAL A 289 -11.82 -4.27 1.45
N GLY A 290 -12.20 -5.00 0.40
CA GLY A 290 -11.67 -6.33 0.11
C GLY A 290 -10.17 -6.30 -0.16
N ARG A 291 -9.70 -5.37 -1.01
CA ARG A 291 -8.27 -5.14 -1.28
C ARG A 291 -7.53 -4.87 0.02
N ASN A 292 -7.98 -3.91 0.82
CA ASN A 292 -7.30 -3.52 2.04
C ASN A 292 -7.25 -4.65 3.07
N THR A 293 -8.31 -5.45 3.18
CA THR A 293 -8.30 -6.66 4.02
C THR A 293 -7.21 -7.63 3.57
N GLY A 294 -7.07 -7.84 2.26
CA GLY A 294 -5.98 -8.64 1.69
C GLY A 294 -4.59 -8.05 1.98
N GLU A 295 -4.42 -6.74 1.82
CA GLU A 295 -3.15 -6.04 2.12
C GLU A 295 -2.74 -6.23 3.60
N VAL A 296 -3.68 -6.08 4.54
CA VAL A 296 -3.40 -6.31 5.97
C VAL A 296 -3.00 -7.76 6.23
N ILE A 297 -3.65 -8.73 5.57
CA ILE A 297 -3.27 -10.14 5.64
C ILE A 297 -1.82 -10.32 5.18
N GLY A 298 -1.44 -9.72 4.05
CA GLY A 298 -0.08 -9.78 3.50
C GLY A 298 1.00 -9.13 4.39
N VAL A 299 0.62 -8.18 5.24
CA VAL A 299 1.51 -7.47 6.16
C VAL A 299 1.20 -7.80 7.63
N PHE A 300 1.10 -9.09 7.93
CA PHE A 300 0.96 -9.65 9.28
C PHE A 300 -0.40 -9.52 9.97
N GLY A 301 -1.48 -9.31 9.22
CA GLY A 301 -2.82 -9.59 9.72
C GLY A 301 -2.99 -11.10 9.89
N GLU A 302 -3.58 -11.53 11.00
CA GLU A 302 -3.84 -12.94 11.27
C GLU A 302 -5.29 -13.31 10.96
N VAL A 303 -5.51 -14.44 10.28
CA VAL A 303 -6.82 -15.03 10.03
C VAL A 303 -6.83 -16.47 10.52
N VAL A 304 -7.86 -16.82 11.28
CA VAL A 304 -8.10 -18.18 11.76
C VAL A 304 -9.21 -18.79 10.93
N THR A 305 -8.82 -19.61 9.95
CA THR A 305 -9.74 -20.34 9.09
C THR A 305 -10.23 -21.62 9.76
N HIS A 306 -11.37 -22.11 9.37
CA HIS A 306 -11.90 -23.40 9.77
C HIS A 306 -12.56 -24.11 8.58
N ARG A 307 -12.77 -25.42 8.71
CA ARG A 307 -13.47 -26.20 7.69
C ARG A 307 -14.93 -25.74 7.59
N ARG A 308 -15.45 -25.78 6.38
CA ARG A 308 -16.85 -25.47 6.12
C ARG A 308 -17.75 -26.43 6.92
N ASN A 309 -18.65 -25.88 7.73
CA ASN A 309 -19.66 -26.61 8.47
C ASN A 309 -21.05 -26.39 7.84
N PHE A 310 -22.10 -26.96 8.45
CA PHE A 310 -23.47 -26.81 7.95
C PHE A 310 -24.01 -25.37 8.04
N LEU A 311 -23.44 -24.51 8.92
CA LEU A 311 -23.80 -23.10 9.02
C LEU A 311 -23.26 -22.28 7.84
N GLY A 312 -22.24 -22.77 7.12
CA GLY A 312 -21.66 -22.13 5.95
C GLY A 312 -21.28 -20.67 6.18
N ALA A 313 -21.88 -19.75 5.43
CA ALA A 313 -21.61 -18.32 5.53
C ALA A 313 -21.98 -17.70 6.89
N LEU A 314 -22.78 -18.37 7.72
CA LEU A 314 -23.14 -17.90 9.05
C LEU A 314 -22.03 -18.15 10.09
N ASP A 315 -20.96 -18.83 9.73
CA ASP A 315 -19.78 -19.05 10.56
C ASP A 315 -18.54 -18.39 9.92
N PRO A 316 -18.35 -17.07 10.12
CA PRO A 316 -17.27 -16.31 9.52
C PRO A 316 -15.92 -16.56 10.23
N PHE A 317 -14.82 -16.23 9.55
CA PHE A 317 -13.48 -16.36 10.11
C PHE A 317 -13.21 -15.30 11.18
N ARG A 318 -12.39 -15.67 12.15
CA ARG A 318 -11.84 -14.76 13.15
C ARG A 318 -10.55 -14.17 12.64
N SER A 319 -10.30 -12.90 12.91
CA SER A 319 -9.08 -12.27 12.45
C SER A 319 -8.65 -11.11 13.34
N SER A 320 -7.43 -10.66 13.14
CA SER A 320 -6.94 -9.42 13.71
C SER A 320 -7.27 -8.19 12.87
N VAL A 321 -7.75 -8.34 11.65
CA VAL A 321 -8.01 -7.25 10.71
C VAL A 321 -9.10 -6.31 11.24
N ARG A 322 -8.84 -5.01 11.18
CA ARG A 322 -9.75 -3.95 11.66
C ARG A 322 -10.55 -3.35 10.50
N VAL A 323 -11.55 -4.08 10.01
CA VAL A 323 -12.34 -3.67 8.83
C VAL A 323 -12.99 -2.30 9.00
N ARG A 324 -13.46 -1.94 10.21
CA ARG A 324 -14.04 -0.63 10.47
C ARG A 324 -13.04 0.50 10.25
N GLN A 325 -11.80 0.34 10.70
CA GLN A 325 -10.73 1.31 10.48
C GLN A 325 -10.38 1.40 8.99
N LEU A 326 -10.36 0.28 8.28
CA LEU A 326 -10.13 0.27 6.84
C LEU A 326 -11.21 1.06 6.08
N ILE A 327 -12.49 0.90 6.45
CA ILE A 327 -13.59 1.71 5.88
C ILE A 327 -13.37 3.20 6.16
N GLY A 328 -13.00 3.56 7.39
CA GLY A 328 -12.71 4.95 7.75
C GLY A 328 -11.56 5.56 6.93
N LEU A 329 -10.48 4.79 6.72
CA LEU A 329 -9.35 5.21 5.90
C LEU A 329 -9.72 5.37 4.42
N GLU A 330 -10.53 4.48 3.84
CA GLU A 330 -11.04 4.64 2.48
C GLU A 330 -11.90 5.91 2.34
N THR A 331 -12.75 6.21 3.33
CA THR A 331 -13.52 7.46 3.34
C THR A 331 -12.62 8.70 3.40
N MET A 332 -11.48 8.61 4.09
CA MET A 332 -10.49 9.71 4.10
C MET A 332 -9.86 9.91 2.71
N LEU A 333 -9.56 8.82 1.99
CA LEU A 333 -8.99 8.89 0.63
C LEU A 333 -9.91 9.60 -0.36
N GLU A 334 -11.23 9.62 -0.15
CA GLU A 334 -12.17 10.36 -0.99
C GLU A 334 -11.93 11.87 -0.98
N ARG A 335 -11.22 12.38 0.02
CA ARG A 335 -10.89 13.81 0.19
C ARG A 335 -9.42 14.12 -0.10
N LEU A 336 -8.62 13.10 -0.44
CA LEU A 336 -7.19 13.27 -0.71
C LEU A 336 -6.98 13.81 -2.11
N LEU A 337 -6.58 15.08 -2.20
CA LEU A 337 -6.21 15.70 -3.47
C LEU A 337 -4.86 15.18 -3.98
N PRO A 338 -4.68 15.06 -5.30
CA PRO A 338 -3.35 14.89 -5.89
C PRO A 338 -2.43 16.04 -5.49
N PRO A 339 -1.11 15.82 -5.29
CA PRO A 339 -0.17 16.89 -4.97
C PRO A 339 0.03 17.80 -6.19
N ALA A 340 -0.09 19.11 -5.99
CA ALA A 340 0.32 20.08 -6.99
C ALA A 340 1.84 20.17 -7.05
N TRP A 341 2.40 20.50 -8.23
CA TRP A 341 3.82 20.76 -8.38
C TRP A 341 4.24 21.96 -7.50
N PRO A 342 5.20 21.80 -6.59
CA PRO A 342 5.60 22.85 -5.66
C PRO A 342 6.66 23.76 -6.33
N GLU A 343 6.24 24.79 -7.06
CA GLU A 343 7.13 25.68 -7.82
C GLU A 343 8.20 26.37 -6.96
N ASP A 344 7.92 26.58 -5.69
CA ASP A 344 8.86 27.17 -4.70
C ASP A 344 9.98 26.20 -4.28
N LEU A 345 9.77 24.91 -4.42
CA LEU A 345 10.75 23.87 -4.09
C LEU A 345 11.44 23.31 -5.33
N LEU A 346 10.68 22.99 -6.38
CA LEU A 346 11.14 22.26 -7.55
C LEU A 346 11.36 23.14 -8.79
N GLY A 347 11.09 24.44 -8.68
CA GLY A 347 11.22 25.39 -9.79
C GLY A 347 9.94 25.59 -10.60
N ARG A 348 9.89 26.69 -11.33
CA ARG A 348 8.72 27.09 -12.13
C ARG A 348 8.50 26.17 -13.32
N ILE A 349 7.24 25.95 -13.65
CA ILE A 349 6.83 25.25 -14.87
C ILE A 349 6.97 26.21 -16.07
N ASP A 350 7.57 25.75 -17.15
CA ASP A 350 7.49 26.44 -18.44
C ASP A 350 6.07 26.30 -19.01
N ARG A 351 5.25 27.33 -18.81
CA ARG A 351 3.84 27.31 -19.23
C ARG A 351 3.67 27.23 -20.74
N ALA A 352 4.62 27.76 -21.52
CA ALA A 352 4.57 27.69 -22.98
C ALA A 352 4.91 26.27 -23.49
N ALA A 353 5.91 25.64 -22.89
CA ALA A 353 6.24 24.23 -23.15
C ALA A 353 5.08 23.32 -22.71
N ALA A 354 4.52 23.55 -21.52
CA ALA A 354 3.38 22.78 -21.02
C ALA A 354 2.14 22.88 -21.93
N ALA A 355 1.86 24.05 -22.50
CA ALA A 355 0.77 24.20 -23.46
C ALA A 355 0.98 23.37 -24.75
N ARG A 356 2.20 23.30 -25.26
CA ARG A 356 2.54 22.41 -26.40
C ARG A 356 2.46 20.94 -26.01
N GLY A 357 3.01 20.61 -24.83
CA GLY A 357 2.95 19.26 -24.26
C GLY A 357 1.52 18.75 -24.05
N ARG A 358 0.57 19.66 -23.67
CA ARG A 358 -0.84 19.32 -23.57
C ARG A 358 -1.41 18.78 -24.92
N ASN A 359 -1.07 19.41 -26.04
CA ASN A 359 -1.54 18.95 -27.33
C ASN A 359 -0.99 17.55 -27.66
N LEU A 360 0.30 17.31 -27.36
CA LEU A 360 0.92 15.98 -27.52
C LEU A 360 0.24 14.94 -26.62
N TYR A 361 -0.04 15.31 -25.37
CA TYR A 361 -0.73 14.42 -24.42
C TYR A 361 -2.13 14.05 -24.90
N MET A 362 -2.90 15.02 -25.34
CA MET A 362 -4.26 14.79 -25.85
C MET A 362 -4.29 13.87 -27.05
N GLY A 363 -3.26 13.96 -27.93
CA GLY A 363 -3.14 13.11 -29.11
C GLY A 363 -2.61 11.70 -28.85
N ASN A 364 -1.79 11.50 -27.80
CA ASN A 364 -1.05 10.24 -27.63
C ASN A 364 -1.35 9.50 -26.33
N CYS A 365 -1.79 10.20 -25.26
CA CYS A 365 -1.88 9.62 -23.90
C CYS A 365 -3.31 9.60 -23.35
N ALA A 366 -4.12 10.61 -23.69
CA ALA A 366 -5.44 10.83 -23.10
C ALA A 366 -6.43 9.69 -23.34
N GLY A 367 -6.23 8.89 -24.39
CA GLY A 367 -7.07 7.72 -24.68
C GLY A 367 -7.00 6.65 -23.61
N CYS A 368 -5.85 6.49 -22.94
CA CYS A 368 -5.67 5.57 -21.81
C CYS A 368 -5.63 6.31 -20.48
N HIS A 369 -5.01 7.48 -20.44
CA HIS A 369 -4.85 8.31 -19.26
C HIS A 369 -5.79 9.51 -19.32
N GLN A 370 -7.05 9.27 -18.99
CA GLN A 370 -8.09 10.27 -19.05
C GLN A 370 -7.69 11.54 -18.25
N PRO A 371 -7.72 12.74 -18.86
CA PRO A 371 -7.50 13.97 -18.14
C PRO A 371 -8.54 14.17 -17.03
N LEU A 372 -8.08 14.52 -15.86
CA LEU A 372 -8.93 14.80 -14.71
C LEU A 372 -8.44 16.09 -14.05
N GLU A 373 -9.37 16.97 -13.72
CA GLU A 373 -9.03 18.16 -12.94
C GLU A 373 -8.59 17.75 -11.53
N ARG A 374 -7.52 18.35 -11.03
CA ARG A 374 -6.93 18.01 -9.72
C ARG A 374 -7.94 18.06 -8.58
N THR A 375 -8.91 18.96 -8.64
CA THR A 375 -9.94 19.15 -7.61
C THR A 375 -11.20 18.30 -7.82
N ASP A 376 -11.30 17.58 -8.91
CA ASP A 376 -12.41 16.67 -9.15
C ASP A 376 -12.20 15.36 -8.38
N LEU A 377 -12.89 15.24 -7.25
CA LEU A 377 -12.92 14.03 -6.41
C LEU A 377 -14.23 13.24 -6.56
N THR A 378 -15.12 13.66 -7.44
CA THR A 378 -16.48 13.10 -7.54
C THR A 378 -16.71 12.25 -8.78
N THR A 379 -16.04 12.55 -9.87
CA THR A 379 -16.14 11.77 -11.11
C THR A 379 -15.63 10.36 -10.90
N ARG A 380 -16.50 9.36 -11.17
CA ARG A 380 -16.09 7.95 -11.26
C ARG A 380 -15.86 7.60 -12.72
N PHE A 381 -14.82 6.81 -12.95
CA PHE A 381 -14.45 6.41 -14.30
C PHE A 381 -14.14 4.91 -14.36
N ALA A 382 -14.40 4.35 -15.54
CA ALA A 382 -13.97 3.01 -15.87
C ALA A 382 -12.47 2.99 -16.15
N ALA A 383 -11.73 2.11 -15.46
CA ALA A 383 -10.33 1.95 -15.68
C ALA A 383 -10.08 1.41 -17.11
N GLN A 384 -9.22 2.10 -17.86
CA GLN A 384 -8.76 1.59 -19.14
C GLN A 384 -7.84 0.41 -18.90
N MET A 385 -8.17 -0.75 -19.50
CA MET A 385 -7.42 -1.99 -19.31
C MET A 385 -6.60 -2.31 -20.53
N SER A 386 -5.36 -2.72 -20.35
CA SER A 386 -4.52 -3.33 -21.39
C SER A 386 -4.22 -4.76 -21.00
N TRP A 387 -4.72 -5.73 -21.78
CA TRP A 387 -4.57 -7.15 -21.49
C TRP A 387 -3.51 -7.82 -22.36
N PHE A 388 -2.81 -8.80 -21.78
CA PHE A 388 -1.84 -9.63 -22.49
C PHE A 388 -2.48 -10.66 -23.42
N PRO A 389 -3.59 -11.36 -23.06
CA PRO A 389 -4.19 -12.39 -23.90
C PRO A 389 -4.63 -11.85 -25.26
N ARG A 390 -4.45 -12.68 -26.29
CA ARG A 390 -4.95 -12.41 -27.64
C ARG A 390 -6.47 -12.39 -27.65
N ASN A 391 -7.05 -11.60 -28.55
CA ASN A 391 -8.50 -11.49 -28.72
C ASN A 391 -9.24 -11.07 -27.43
N ALA A 392 -8.55 -10.42 -26.47
CA ALA A 392 -9.22 -9.82 -25.33
C ALA A 392 -10.21 -8.74 -25.81
N PRO A 393 -11.35 -8.57 -25.10
CA PRO A 393 -12.37 -7.63 -25.54
C PRO A 393 -11.82 -6.20 -25.59
N PRO A 394 -12.29 -5.40 -26.55
CA PRO A 394 -11.92 -3.99 -26.63
C PRO A 394 -12.43 -3.24 -25.40
N HIS A 395 -11.77 -2.12 -25.07
CA HIS A 395 -12.19 -1.25 -23.98
C HIS A 395 -13.29 -0.30 -24.44
N THR A 396 -14.23 -0.05 -23.57
CA THR A 396 -15.17 1.06 -23.73
C THR A 396 -14.62 2.25 -22.96
N ILE A 397 -14.14 3.26 -23.66
CA ILE A 397 -13.80 4.54 -23.09
C ILE A 397 -15.10 5.33 -22.94
N VAL A 398 -15.38 5.79 -21.71
CA VAL A 398 -16.41 6.82 -21.50
C VAL A 398 -15.70 8.17 -21.64
N PRO A 399 -15.89 8.90 -22.75
CA PRO A 399 -15.20 10.17 -22.93
C PRO A 399 -15.69 11.20 -21.90
N VAL A 400 -14.76 12.02 -21.43
CA VAL A 400 -15.07 13.22 -20.61
C VAL A 400 -15.74 14.32 -21.46
N THR A 401 -15.73 14.15 -22.78
CA THR A 401 -16.31 15.12 -23.75
C THR A 401 -17.60 14.58 -24.36
N PRO A 402 -18.55 15.47 -24.75
CA PRO A 402 -19.82 15.08 -25.38
C PRO A 402 -19.58 14.37 -26.72
N GLY A 403 -19.87 13.09 -26.80
CA GLY A 403 -19.70 12.29 -28.02
C GLY A 403 -20.02 10.81 -27.83
N GLY A 404 -20.26 10.38 -26.60
CA GLY A 404 -20.58 9.00 -26.29
C GLY A 404 -19.35 8.08 -26.10
N PRO A 405 -19.57 6.83 -25.67
CA PRO A 405 -18.49 5.90 -25.43
C PRO A 405 -17.74 5.56 -26.73
N THR A 406 -16.43 5.69 -26.70
CA THR A 406 -15.56 5.27 -27.80
C THR A 406 -14.98 3.90 -27.46
N THR A 407 -15.08 2.95 -28.40
CA THR A 407 -14.44 1.65 -28.24
C THR A 407 -13.02 1.73 -28.76
N MET A 408 -12.03 1.44 -27.88
CA MET A 408 -10.64 1.32 -28.31
C MET A 408 -10.25 -0.16 -28.41
N PRO A 409 -9.50 -0.54 -29.44
CA PRO A 409 -8.97 -1.89 -29.52
C PRO A 409 -8.06 -2.18 -28.32
N ASN A 410 -8.04 -3.43 -27.87
CA ASN A 410 -7.12 -3.84 -26.82
C ASN A 410 -5.69 -3.70 -27.31
N THR A 411 -4.92 -2.84 -26.64
CA THR A 411 -3.47 -2.73 -26.85
C THR A 411 -2.78 -3.36 -25.67
N SER A 412 -2.01 -4.44 -25.91
CA SER A 412 -1.17 -5.01 -24.87
C SER A 412 -0.23 -3.94 -24.32
N PRO A 413 -0.03 -3.83 -22.99
CA PRO A 413 0.86 -2.83 -22.40
C PRO A 413 2.32 -3.09 -22.80
N GLY A 414 2.66 -4.32 -23.23
CA GLY A 414 4.01 -4.73 -23.55
C GLY A 414 5.00 -4.61 -22.39
N THR A 415 4.53 -4.25 -21.19
CA THR A 415 5.35 -4.13 -19.98
C THR A 415 5.59 -5.49 -19.34
N ASP A 416 6.37 -5.54 -18.27
CA ASP A 416 6.68 -6.78 -17.55
C ASP A 416 5.41 -7.55 -17.18
N PRO A 417 5.21 -8.80 -17.65
CA PRO A 417 3.96 -9.53 -17.41
C PRO A 417 3.97 -10.35 -16.12
N VAL A 418 5.11 -10.43 -15.42
CA VAL A 418 5.34 -11.44 -14.36
C VAL A 418 4.32 -11.32 -13.23
N MET A 419 4.03 -10.12 -12.75
CA MET A 419 3.04 -9.92 -11.67
C MET A 419 1.64 -10.44 -12.07
N ALA A 420 1.19 -10.11 -13.27
CA ALA A 420 -0.12 -10.54 -13.76
C ALA A 420 -0.16 -12.06 -13.97
N CYS A 421 0.91 -12.63 -14.53
CA CYS A 421 1.03 -14.08 -14.75
C CYS A 421 1.14 -14.86 -13.43
N ASN A 422 1.91 -14.37 -12.45
CA ASN A 422 1.97 -14.97 -11.11
C ASN A 422 0.60 -14.98 -10.46
N ALA A 423 -0.13 -13.86 -10.51
CA ALA A 423 -1.49 -13.78 -9.96
C ALA A 423 -2.46 -14.77 -10.64
N TYR A 424 -2.28 -15.04 -11.92
CA TYR A 424 -3.11 -15.98 -12.68
C TYR A 424 -2.79 -17.44 -12.38
N TYR A 425 -1.49 -17.80 -12.30
CA TYR A 425 -1.05 -19.19 -12.15
C TYR A 425 -0.87 -19.64 -10.70
N ALA A 426 -0.82 -18.71 -9.74
CA ALA A 426 -0.62 -19.07 -8.35
C ALA A 426 -1.70 -20.02 -7.85
N ALA A 427 -1.28 -21.12 -7.26
CA ALA A 427 -2.15 -22.15 -6.70
C ALA A 427 -1.68 -22.57 -5.31
N ALA A 428 -2.60 -23.01 -4.48
CA ALA A 428 -2.29 -23.54 -3.16
C ALA A 428 -3.24 -24.67 -2.76
N ALA A 429 -2.80 -25.45 -1.79
CA ALA A 429 -3.65 -26.44 -1.16
C ALA A 429 -4.75 -25.75 -0.34
N SER A 430 -5.99 -26.10 -0.59
CA SER A 430 -7.17 -25.44 0.00
C SER A 430 -7.33 -25.71 1.51
N GLY A 431 -6.82 -26.82 2.02
CA GLY A 431 -6.84 -27.15 3.44
C GLY A 431 -8.23 -26.97 4.07
N ASN A 432 -8.34 -26.07 5.04
CA ASN A 432 -9.62 -25.71 5.66
C ASN A 432 -10.62 -25.07 4.70
N LEU A 433 -10.15 -24.48 3.59
CA LEU A 433 -11.01 -23.80 2.60
C LEU A 433 -11.59 -24.74 1.55
N GLN A 434 -11.22 -26.03 1.55
CA GLN A 434 -11.81 -27.02 0.66
C GLN A 434 -13.32 -27.08 0.85
N GLY A 435 -14.09 -27.09 -0.25
CA GLY A 435 -15.54 -27.10 -0.23
C GLY A 435 -16.22 -25.74 -0.08
N TYR A 436 -15.48 -24.66 0.20
CA TYR A 436 -16.01 -23.29 0.08
C TYR A 436 -16.28 -22.93 -1.39
N LYS A 437 -17.05 -21.87 -1.64
CA LYS A 437 -17.37 -21.41 -2.99
C LYS A 437 -16.73 -20.06 -3.27
N SER A 438 -16.12 -19.94 -4.44
CA SER A 438 -15.63 -18.67 -5.01
C SER A 438 -16.25 -18.49 -6.39
N GLY A 439 -16.94 -17.37 -6.63
CA GLY A 439 -17.55 -17.08 -7.94
C GLY A 439 -18.50 -18.17 -8.48
N GLY A 440 -19.11 -18.97 -7.61
CA GLY A 440 -19.96 -20.11 -7.98
C GLY A 440 -19.22 -21.45 -8.07
N THR A 441 -17.88 -21.46 -8.16
CA THR A 441 -17.03 -22.66 -8.19
C THR A 441 -16.74 -23.16 -6.79
N THR A 442 -16.83 -24.47 -6.56
CA THR A 442 -16.44 -25.10 -5.29
C THR A 442 -14.94 -25.37 -5.29
N LEU A 443 -14.24 -24.92 -4.25
CA LEU A 443 -12.79 -25.12 -4.09
C LEU A 443 -12.48 -26.62 -3.87
N GLY A 444 -11.61 -27.15 -4.73
CA GLY A 444 -11.08 -28.52 -4.65
C GLY A 444 -9.97 -28.64 -3.62
N GLU A 445 -9.19 -29.72 -3.71
CA GLU A 445 -8.00 -29.95 -2.86
C GLU A 445 -6.91 -28.90 -3.11
N ILE A 446 -6.69 -28.58 -4.37
CA ILE A 446 -5.84 -27.47 -4.83
C ILE A 446 -6.74 -26.48 -5.55
N ALA A 447 -6.54 -25.18 -5.32
CA ALA A 447 -7.30 -24.11 -5.95
C ALA A 447 -6.40 -22.92 -6.33
N PRO A 448 -6.84 -22.08 -7.28
CA PRO A 448 -6.19 -20.81 -7.53
C PRO A 448 -6.11 -19.98 -6.22
N VAL A 449 -4.93 -19.43 -5.91
CA VAL A 449 -4.77 -18.68 -4.65
C VAL A 449 -5.62 -17.42 -4.65
N LEU A 450 -5.92 -16.86 -5.81
CA LEU A 450 -6.82 -15.72 -5.93
C LEU A 450 -8.23 -16.05 -5.38
N ASP A 451 -8.75 -17.24 -5.68
CA ASP A 451 -10.02 -17.73 -5.16
C ASP A 451 -9.98 -17.97 -3.64
N LEU A 452 -8.90 -18.61 -3.16
CA LEU A 452 -8.65 -18.79 -1.72
C LEU A 452 -8.57 -17.46 -1.00
N THR A 453 -7.91 -16.47 -1.59
CA THR A 453 -7.81 -15.10 -1.07
C THR A 453 -9.18 -14.44 -1.03
N GLY A 454 -9.97 -14.56 -2.09
CA GLY A 454 -11.33 -14.03 -2.15
C GLY A 454 -12.22 -14.57 -1.03
N VAL A 455 -12.20 -15.89 -0.81
CA VAL A 455 -12.92 -16.53 0.29
C VAL A 455 -12.40 -16.06 1.64
N THR A 456 -11.07 -16.04 1.85
CA THR A 456 -10.48 -15.61 3.12
C THR A 456 -10.88 -14.19 3.47
N VAL A 457 -10.79 -13.26 2.51
CA VAL A 457 -11.17 -11.86 2.67
C VAL A 457 -12.66 -11.71 2.97
N LEU A 458 -13.52 -12.38 2.19
CA LEU A 458 -14.97 -12.31 2.37
C LEU A 458 -15.41 -12.76 3.76
N TYR A 459 -14.92 -13.91 4.21
CA TYR A 459 -15.27 -14.46 5.52
C TYR A 459 -14.61 -13.71 6.68
N THR A 460 -13.46 -13.05 6.46
CA THR A 460 -12.85 -12.12 7.42
C THR A 460 -13.72 -10.88 7.62
N ILE A 461 -14.18 -10.25 6.53
CA ILE A 461 -15.07 -9.08 6.60
C ILE A 461 -16.39 -9.46 7.29
N ALA A 462 -16.98 -10.60 6.93
CA ALA A 462 -18.20 -11.10 7.56
C ALA A 462 -18.02 -11.32 9.08
N GLY A 463 -16.83 -11.73 9.52
CA GLY A 463 -16.47 -11.91 10.93
C GLY A 463 -16.54 -10.62 11.73
N GLU A 464 -15.92 -9.58 11.20
CA GLU A 464 -15.91 -8.25 11.83
C GLU A 464 -17.32 -7.64 11.87
N VAL A 465 -18.09 -7.74 10.76
CA VAL A 465 -19.49 -7.26 10.71
C VAL A 465 -20.36 -7.97 11.73
N ARG A 466 -20.21 -9.29 11.88
CA ARG A 466 -20.95 -10.05 12.91
C ARG A 466 -20.59 -9.62 14.32
N GLU A 467 -19.31 -9.35 14.62
CA GLU A 467 -18.91 -8.87 15.95
C GLU A 467 -19.49 -7.50 16.25
N LEU A 468 -19.55 -6.61 15.27
CA LEU A 468 -20.20 -5.30 15.39
C LEU A 468 -21.70 -5.42 15.66
N LEU A 469 -22.41 -6.26 14.92
CA LEU A 469 -23.83 -6.52 15.15
C LEU A 469 -24.09 -7.19 16.47
N GLY A 470 -23.29 -8.18 16.86
CA GLY A 470 -23.37 -8.86 18.16
C GLY A 470 -23.13 -7.94 19.36
N SER A 471 -22.24 -6.96 19.22
CA SER A 471 -22.04 -5.92 20.26
C SER A 471 -23.22 -4.97 20.35
N ALA A 472 -23.84 -4.61 19.22
CA ALA A 472 -25.03 -3.77 19.18
C ALA A 472 -26.25 -4.47 19.84
N ILE A 473 -26.43 -5.78 19.59
CA ILE A 473 -27.51 -6.58 20.18
C ILE A 473 -27.31 -6.71 21.71
N LYS A 474 -26.09 -6.91 22.19
CA LYS A 474 -25.79 -6.94 23.63
C LYS A 474 -26.08 -5.63 24.36
N ILE A 475 -25.91 -4.50 23.66
CA ILE A 475 -26.29 -3.17 24.20
C ILE A 475 -27.81 -3.04 24.31
N TYR A 476 -28.59 -3.71 23.45
CA TYR A 476 -30.05 -3.70 23.49
C TYR A 476 -30.65 -4.63 24.55
N GLU A 477 -29.97 -5.73 24.91
CA GLU A 477 -30.40 -6.69 25.92
C GLU A 477 -29.98 -6.32 27.34
N GLY A 478 -29.03 -5.43 27.52
CA GLY A 478 -28.54 -4.94 28.82
C GLY A 478 -28.90 -3.47 29.03
N GLY A 479 -30.02 -3.20 29.75
CA GLY A 479 -30.59 -1.89 30.02
C GLY A 479 -29.60 -0.73 30.18
N THR A 480 -30.01 0.39 29.59
CA THR A 480 -29.55 1.79 29.79
C THR A 480 -28.09 2.00 30.17
N VAL A 481 -27.23 2.01 29.18
CA VAL A 481 -25.96 2.74 29.24
C VAL A 481 -26.02 3.80 28.18
N GLU A 482 -26.16 5.07 28.57
CA GLU A 482 -26.05 6.19 27.64
C GLU A 482 -24.70 6.16 26.95
N PRO A 483 -24.65 6.29 25.61
CA PRO A 483 -23.38 6.43 24.91
C PRO A 483 -22.83 7.83 25.22
N ARG A 484 -21.70 7.91 25.90
CA ARG A 484 -20.87 9.11 25.91
C ARG A 484 -20.40 9.34 24.48
N VAL A 485 -21.08 10.23 23.79
CA VAL A 485 -20.64 10.84 22.53
C VAL A 485 -19.80 12.05 22.88
N ASP A 486 -18.49 11.89 22.98
CA ASP A 486 -17.57 13.01 22.94
C ASP A 486 -17.27 13.31 21.47
N GLY A 487 -17.69 14.46 21.02
CA GLY A 487 -17.34 14.99 19.70
C GLY A 487 -18.52 15.53 18.89
N THR A 488 -18.98 16.71 19.25
CA THR A 488 -19.93 17.50 18.49
C THR A 488 -19.40 17.86 17.09
N SER A 489 -19.89 17.21 16.05
CA SER A 489 -19.91 17.82 14.72
C SER A 489 -21.35 18.25 14.41
N ARG A 490 -21.62 19.53 14.57
CA ARG A 490 -22.84 20.16 14.05
C ARG A 490 -22.81 20.16 12.54
N SER A 491 -23.57 19.29 11.93
CA SER A 491 -23.91 19.42 10.51
C SER A 491 -24.76 20.68 10.31
N ARG A 492 -24.20 21.68 9.67
CA ARG A 492 -24.92 22.82 9.18
C ARG A 492 -25.76 22.38 7.98
N ARG A 493 -27.07 22.34 8.17
CA ARG A 493 -28.05 22.25 7.08
C ARG A 493 -27.89 23.49 6.21
N VAL A 494 -27.40 23.33 4.99
CA VAL A 494 -27.45 24.39 3.98
C VAL A 494 -28.79 24.27 3.27
N SER A 495 -29.63 25.26 3.49
CA SER A 495 -30.90 25.47 2.78
C SER A 495 -30.58 25.80 1.33
N ARG A 496 -31.14 25.02 0.42
CA ARG A 496 -31.17 25.35 -1.02
C ARG A 496 -32.22 26.43 -1.26
N THR A 497 -31.76 27.62 -1.54
CA THR A 497 -32.54 28.57 -2.36
C THR A 497 -31.78 28.82 -3.65
N GLY A 498 -32.44 28.52 -4.75
CA GLY A 498 -31.84 28.56 -6.07
C GLY A 498 -31.50 29.95 -6.55
N ARG A 499 -30.44 30.04 -7.31
CA ARG A 499 -30.28 30.96 -8.43
C ARG A 499 -29.36 30.31 -9.45
N THR A 500 -29.90 30.09 -10.63
CA THR A 500 -29.17 29.63 -11.81
C THR A 500 -28.49 30.83 -12.43
N ASP A 501 -27.19 30.98 -12.25
CA ASP A 501 -26.37 31.80 -13.13
C ASP A 501 -25.52 30.83 -13.96
N ALA A 502 -25.83 30.79 -15.26
CA ALA A 502 -25.11 30.00 -16.23
C ALA A 502 -23.66 30.51 -16.34
N ALA A 503 -22.69 29.64 -16.09
CA ALA A 503 -21.31 29.90 -16.40
C ALA A 503 -21.12 30.01 -17.93
N PRO A 504 -20.21 30.90 -18.41
CA PRO A 504 -19.94 31.01 -19.84
C PRO A 504 -19.36 29.70 -20.37
N ALA A 505 -19.85 29.26 -21.53
CA ALA A 505 -19.38 28.06 -22.20
C ALA A 505 -17.87 28.12 -22.45
N PRO A 506 -17.12 27.04 -22.20
CA PRO A 506 -15.72 26.98 -22.55
C PRO A 506 -15.52 27.12 -24.06
N PRO A 507 -14.40 27.71 -24.54
CA PRO A 507 -14.15 27.85 -25.97
C PRO A 507 -14.11 26.48 -26.64
N ALA A 508 -14.70 26.41 -27.84
CA ALA A 508 -14.78 25.20 -28.64
C ALA A 508 -13.38 24.59 -28.82
N ALA A 509 -13.26 23.31 -28.52
CA ALA A 509 -12.01 22.57 -28.74
C ALA A 509 -11.68 22.56 -30.25
N PRO A 510 -10.40 22.75 -30.65
CA PRO A 510 -10.00 22.56 -32.03
C PRO A 510 -10.36 21.13 -32.50
N PRO A 511 -10.65 20.93 -33.79
CA PRO A 511 -10.98 19.61 -34.31
C PRO A 511 -9.83 18.67 -34.01
N ALA A 512 -10.14 17.54 -33.37
CA ALA A 512 -9.20 16.50 -33.08
C ALA A 512 -8.52 16.03 -34.39
N ALA A 513 -7.21 16.28 -34.52
CA ALA A 513 -6.42 15.58 -35.52
C ALA A 513 -6.61 14.08 -35.23
N ALA A 514 -7.01 13.31 -36.23
CA ALA A 514 -7.17 11.86 -36.11
C ALA A 514 -5.87 11.28 -35.60
N ALA A 515 -5.88 10.86 -34.32
CA ALA A 515 -4.74 10.17 -33.73
C ALA A 515 -4.49 8.89 -34.55
N THR A 516 -3.36 8.78 -35.17
CA THR A 516 -2.84 7.54 -35.74
C THR A 516 -2.51 6.66 -34.53
N ILE A 517 -3.50 5.89 -34.09
CA ILE A 517 -3.33 4.91 -32.99
C ILE A 517 -2.35 3.85 -33.50
N ALA A 518 -1.35 3.55 -32.66
CA ALA A 518 -0.38 2.49 -32.88
C ALA A 518 -1.03 1.15 -33.27
N PRO A 519 -0.32 0.24 -33.93
CA PRO A 519 -0.88 -0.96 -34.51
C PRO A 519 -1.71 -1.76 -33.52
N THR A 520 -2.96 -1.99 -33.90
CA THR A 520 -3.97 -2.73 -33.17
C THR A 520 -3.76 -4.22 -33.38
N GLY A 521 -3.01 -4.85 -32.50
CA GLY A 521 -2.82 -6.30 -32.52
C GLY A 521 -2.11 -6.77 -31.26
N PRO A 522 -2.22 -8.05 -30.92
CA PRO A 522 -1.40 -8.63 -29.86
C PRO A 522 0.07 -8.39 -30.22
N LEU A 523 0.88 -8.04 -29.20
CA LEU A 523 2.32 -7.93 -29.40
C LEU A 523 2.85 -9.26 -29.98
N PRO A 524 3.74 -9.22 -30.96
CA PRO A 524 4.42 -10.42 -31.45
C PRO A 524 5.09 -11.15 -30.28
N SER A 525 5.28 -12.48 -30.40
CA SER A 525 6.05 -13.27 -29.42
C SER A 525 7.43 -12.70 -29.13
N ASP A 526 7.97 -11.93 -30.05
CA ASP A 526 9.26 -11.24 -30.00
C ASP A 526 9.25 -9.98 -29.12
N ALA A 527 8.08 -9.49 -28.72
CA ALA A 527 7.95 -8.35 -27.78
C ALA A 527 8.48 -8.65 -26.37
N TYR A 528 8.67 -9.94 -26.05
CA TYR A 528 9.17 -10.39 -24.76
C TYR A 528 10.44 -11.23 -24.92
N PRO A 529 11.60 -10.62 -25.23
CA PRO A 529 12.83 -11.34 -25.52
C PRO A 529 13.31 -12.12 -24.28
N GLY A 530 13.49 -13.45 -24.45
CA GLY A 530 13.99 -14.29 -23.35
C GLY A 530 12.98 -14.58 -22.23
N LEU A 531 11.69 -14.28 -22.42
CA LEU A 531 10.66 -14.60 -21.44
C LEU A 531 10.65 -16.11 -21.16
N PRO A 532 10.69 -16.57 -19.88
CA PRO A 532 10.62 -17.98 -19.53
C PRO A 532 9.38 -18.66 -20.13
N VAL A 533 9.50 -19.95 -20.45
CA VAL A 533 8.44 -20.75 -21.12
C VAL A 533 7.13 -20.70 -20.32
N PHE A 534 7.21 -20.74 -19.01
CA PHE A 534 6.06 -20.62 -18.11
C PHE A 534 5.23 -19.35 -18.39
N TYR A 535 5.89 -18.21 -18.48
CA TYR A 535 5.22 -16.93 -18.73
C TYR A 535 4.80 -16.73 -20.19
N ARG A 536 5.47 -17.41 -21.15
CA ARG A 536 5.04 -17.39 -22.56
C ARG A 536 3.63 -17.94 -22.74
N GLY A 537 3.26 -18.98 -21.96
CA GLY A 537 1.89 -19.50 -21.95
C GLY A 537 0.85 -18.45 -21.53
N CYS A 538 1.22 -17.58 -20.59
CA CYS A 538 0.37 -16.51 -20.11
C CYS A 538 0.13 -15.42 -21.18
N VAL A 539 1.20 -14.89 -21.77
CA VAL A 539 1.09 -13.75 -22.72
C VAL A 539 0.59 -14.16 -24.11
N ASN A 540 0.76 -15.44 -24.48
CA ASN A 540 0.37 -15.94 -25.79
C ASN A 540 -0.98 -16.65 -25.82
N LYS A 541 -1.66 -16.80 -24.68
CA LYS A 541 -2.97 -17.45 -24.66
C LYS A 541 -4.04 -16.61 -25.36
N ASN A 542 -5.07 -17.27 -25.84
CA ASN A 542 -6.29 -16.61 -26.26
C ASN A 542 -7.12 -16.24 -25.02
N TRP A 543 -7.90 -15.17 -25.13
CA TRP A 543 -8.84 -14.78 -24.07
C TRP A 543 -9.85 -15.90 -23.82
N GLY A 544 -9.89 -16.39 -22.58
CA GLY A 544 -10.75 -17.50 -22.15
C GLY A 544 -11.96 -17.05 -21.33
N GLY A 545 -12.13 -15.76 -21.11
CA GLY A 545 -13.27 -15.23 -20.37
C GLY A 545 -12.91 -14.41 -19.12
N PRO A 546 -13.88 -14.23 -18.21
CA PRO A 546 -13.71 -13.33 -17.04
C PRO A 546 -12.58 -13.67 -16.10
N SER A 547 -12.13 -14.93 -16.04
CA SER A 547 -10.97 -15.34 -15.24
C SER A 547 -9.66 -14.71 -15.73
N ASP A 548 -9.59 -14.33 -16.99
CA ASP A 548 -8.39 -13.74 -17.59
C ASP A 548 -8.22 -12.24 -17.29
N VAL A 549 -9.18 -11.63 -16.59
CA VAL A 549 -9.14 -10.19 -16.27
C VAL A 549 -7.91 -9.78 -15.47
N VAL A 550 -7.27 -10.71 -14.77
CA VAL A 550 -6.03 -10.47 -14.03
C VAL A 550 -4.80 -10.33 -14.94
N LEU A 551 -4.89 -10.82 -16.18
CA LEU A 551 -3.80 -10.84 -17.16
C LEU A 551 -3.69 -9.50 -17.92
N GLY A 552 -3.53 -8.43 -17.19
CA GLY A 552 -3.38 -7.10 -17.75
C GLY A 552 -3.09 -6.05 -16.69
N TYR A 553 -2.97 -4.81 -17.16
CA TYR A 553 -2.77 -3.66 -16.29
C TYR A 553 -3.77 -2.56 -16.62
N LYS A 554 -4.16 -1.80 -15.59
CA LYS A 554 -5.04 -0.65 -15.76
C LYS A 554 -4.25 0.64 -15.89
N ALA A 555 -4.65 1.49 -16.83
CA ALA A 555 -4.22 2.87 -16.86
C ALA A 555 -4.95 3.68 -15.78
N ARG A 556 -4.35 4.78 -15.36
CA ARG A 556 -4.86 5.68 -14.33
C ARG A 556 -4.82 7.12 -14.84
N PRO A 557 -5.68 8.04 -14.34
CA PRO A 557 -5.44 9.47 -14.47
C PRO A 557 -4.06 9.83 -13.94
N LEU A 558 -3.39 10.77 -14.59
CA LEU A 558 -2.01 11.15 -14.25
C LEU A 558 -1.92 12.40 -13.37
N THR A 559 -3.01 12.79 -12.69
CA THR A 559 -2.96 13.87 -11.69
C THR A 559 -1.94 13.56 -10.60
N GLY A 560 -1.03 14.49 -10.33
CA GLY A 560 0.06 14.32 -9.36
C GLY A 560 1.12 13.29 -9.78
N ILE A 561 1.20 12.90 -11.04
CA ILE A 561 2.11 11.86 -11.54
C ILE A 561 3.58 12.18 -11.22
N TRP A 562 3.95 13.45 -11.16
CA TRP A 562 5.30 13.90 -10.86
C TRP A 562 5.83 13.32 -9.53
N ALA A 563 4.96 13.06 -8.57
CA ALA A 563 5.30 12.58 -7.22
C ALA A 563 5.31 11.05 -7.09
N THR A 564 5.25 10.29 -8.21
CA THR A 564 5.02 8.84 -8.16
C THR A 564 6.16 8.00 -8.71
N GLY A 565 7.33 8.60 -8.95
CA GLY A 565 8.51 7.86 -9.39
C GLY A 565 9.03 6.85 -8.34
N PRO A 566 9.77 5.80 -8.77
CA PRO A 566 10.03 5.38 -10.13
C PRO A 566 8.79 4.84 -10.86
N TYR A 567 8.78 4.93 -12.17
CA TYR A 567 7.60 4.72 -13.02
C TYR A 567 7.49 3.28 -13.55
N LEU A 568 6.39 3.01 -14.26
CA LEU A 568 5.79 1.71 -14.54
C LEU A 568 5.30 1.03 -13.25
N HIS A 569 4.51 -0.04 -13.42
CA HIS A 569 3.95 -0.77 -12.29
C HIS A 569 5.03 -1.40 -11.37
N ASN A 570 6.19 -1.73 -11.93
CA ASN A 570 7.32 -2.35 -11.23
C ASN A 570 8.46 -1.38 -10.88
N GLY A 571 8.30 -0.07 -11.13
CA GLY A 571 9.32 0.94 -10.80
C GLY A 571 10.59 0.86 -11.65
N SER A 572 10.52 0.27 -12.85
CA SER A 572 11.70 -0.01 -13.68
C SER A 572 12.17 1.16 -14.54
N VAL A 573 11.50 2.30 -14.47
CA VAL A 573 11.88 3.54 -15.19
C VAL A 573 12.05 4.68 -14.17
N PRO A 574 13.23 5.31 -14.08
CA PRO A 574 13.56 6.19 -12.96
C PRO A 574 12.85 7.54 -12.97
N ASN A 575 12.51 8.08 -14.13
CA ASN A 575 11.95 9.43 -14.28
C ASN A 575 11.00 9.53 -15.48
N LEU A 576 10.19 10.60 -15.54
CA LEU A 576 9.23 10.81 -16.64
C LEU A 576 9.90 11.01 -17.99
N TYR A 577 11.05 11.66 -18.04
CA TYR A 577 11.75 11.85 -19.30
C TYR A 577 12.15 10.50 -19.93
N GLU A 578 12.70 9.57 -19.14
CA GLU A 578 13.05 8.24 -19.62
C GLU A 578 11.83 7.40 -20.00
N LEU A 579 10.68 7.60 -19.31
CA LEU A 579 9.45 6.92 -19.70
C LEU A 579 9.00 7.28 -21.14
N LEU A 580 9.31 8.49 -21.59
CA LEU A 580 9.00 8.97 -22.93
C LEU A 580 10.07 8.61 -23.97
N LEU A 581 11.17 7.94 -23.58
CA LEU A 581 12.12 7.36 -24.53
C LEU A 581 11.58 6.06 -25.13
N PRO A 582 12.03 5.69 -26.35
CA PRO A 582 11.90 4.32 -26.82
C PRO A 582 12.41 3.34 -25.78
N ALA A 583 11.76 2.19 -25.65
CA ALA A 583 12.03 1.24 -24.57
C ALA A 583 13.48 0.74 -24.55
N ASP A 584 14.11 0.61 -25.73
CA ASP A 584 15.51 0.19 -25.91
C ASP A 584 16.54 1.26 -25.51
N ARG A 585 16.12 2.52 -25.34
CA ARG A 585 16.96 3.65 -24.90
C ARG A 585 16.85 3.99 -23.43
N ARG A 586 15.98 3.29 -22.68
CA ARG A 586 15.83 3.47 -21.24
C ARG A 586 17.01 2.86 -20.50
N SER A 587 17.35 3.41 -19.35
CA SER A 587 18.45 2.92 -18.50
C SER A 587 18.30 1.44 -18.16
N ALA A 588 19.36 0.66 -18.38
CA ALA A 588 19.40 -0.76 -17.99
C ALA A 588 19.61 -0.92 -16.48
N SER A 589 20.14 0.08 -15.79
CA SER A 589 20.26 0.12 -14.33
C SER A 589 20.33 1.55 -13.83
N PHE A 590 19.90 1.77 -12.58
CA PHE A 590 19.96 3.06 -11.90
C PHE A 590 19.94 2.83 -10.37
N TRP A 591 20.34 3.85 -9.60
CA TRP A 591 20.34 3.76 -8.14
C TRP A 591 19.06 4.35 -7.55
N VAL A 592 18.58 3.73 -6.46
CA VAL A 592 17.39 4.14 -5.71
C VAL A 592 17.65 4.16 -4.22
N GLY A 593 16.91 5.00 -3.49
CA GLY A 593 16.98 5.12 -2.02
C GLY A 593 17.11 6.56 -1.52
N THR A 594 17.55 7.50 -2.35
CA THR A 594 17.56 8.93 -1.98
C THR A 594 16.19 9.58 -2.17
N ARG A 595 15.87 10.58 -1.35
CA ARG A 595 14.71 11.46 -1.52
C ARG A 595 15.03 12.70 -2.36
N GLN A 596 16.31 12.91 -2.74
CA GLN A 596 16.72 14.03 -3.61
C GLN A 596 16.05 13.89 -4.97
N PHE A 597 15.47 14.98 -5.47
CA PHE A 597 14.60 14.98 -6.62
C PHE A 597 15.19 15.76 -7.79
N ASP A 598 15.18 15.16 -8.98
CA ASP A 598 15.50 15.81 -10.25
C ASP A 598 14.24 16.44 -10.84
N SER A 599 14.12 17.76 -10.71
CA SER A 599 12.97 18.53 -11.21
C SER A 599 12.96 18.71 -12.73
N VAL A 600 14.06 18.41 -13.42
CA VAL A 600 14.15 18.51 -14.88
C VAL A 600 13.63 17.26 -15.55
N ARG A 601 14.12 16.09 -15.14
CA ARG A 601 13.67 14.80 -15.67
C ARG A 601 12.42 14.26 -14.97
N VAL A 602 12.08 14.84 -13.83
CA VAL A 602 10.95 14.51 -12.95
C VAL A 602 11.03 13.06 -12.44
N GLY A 603 11.84 12.91 -11.39
CA GLY A 603 12.09 11.64 -10.71
C GLY A 603 13.14 11.81 -9.63
N TYR A 604 13.47 10.74 -8.93
CA TYR A 604 14.54 10.79 -7.93
C TYR A 604 15.91 10.78 -8.59
N VAL A 605 16.91 11.37 -7.91
CA VAL A 605 18.29 11.32 -8.34
C VAL A 605 18.77 9.87 -8.40
N THR A 606 19.41 9.50 -9.50
CA THR A 606 19.78 8.10 -9.80
C THR A 606 21.27 7.81 -9.68
N THR A 607 22.10 8.78 -9.27
CA THR A 607 23.52 8.58 -9.03
C THR A 607 23.77 7.90 -7.69
N PRO A 608 24.79 7.03 -7.56
CA PRO A 608 25.09 6.36 -6.30
C PRO A 608 25.52 7.35 -5.21
N SER A 609 25.09 7.11 -4.00
CA SER A 609 25.48 7.86 -2.80
C SER A 609 25.27 6.98 -1.56
N ASN A 610 25.67 7.46 -0.37
CA ASN A 610 25.38 6.77 0.87
C ASN A 610 23.88 6.55 1.09
N GLU A 611 23.06 7.47 0.62
CA GLU A 611 21.59 7.35 0.67
C GLU A 611 21.06 6.49 -0.47
N ASN A 612 21.65 6.61 -1.65
CA ASN A 612 21.20 5.94 -2.87
C ASN A 612 22.03 4.67 -3.08
N SER A 613 21.70 3.64 -2.30
CA SER A 613 22.58 2.48 -2.07
C SER A 613 22.11 1.20 -2.74
N PHE A 614 20.89 1.15 -3.29
CA PHE A 614 20.36 -0.01 -4.01
C PHE A 614 20.43 0.23 -5.51
N GLN A 615 21.16 -0.63 -6.25
CA GLN A 615 21.18 -0.60 -7.70
C GLN A 615 20.02 -1.42 -8.25
N PHE A 616 19.03 -0.73 -8.82
CA PHE A 616 17.99 -1.36 -9.60
C PHE A 616 18.57 -1.81 -10.93
N ARG A 617 18.30 -3.05 -11.33
CA ARG A 617 18.76 -3.64 -12.58
C ARG A 617 17.60 -4.23 -13.36
N THR A 618 17.45 -3.81 -14.61
CA THR A 618 16.49 -4.39 -15.57
C THR A 618 17.11 -5.52 -16.37
N ARG A 619 18.45 -5.61 -16.33
CA ARG A 619 19.26 -6.65 -16.95
C ARG A 619 20.34 -7.12 -16.00
N ASP A 620 20.69 -8.39 -16.09
CA ASP A 620 21.82 -8.97 -15.35
C ASP A 620 23.18 -8.68 -16.00
N ASP A 621 24.26 -9.22 -15.43
CA ASP A 621 25.63 -9.02 -15.93
C ASP A 621 25.87 -9.68 -17.30
N ALA A 622 25.02 -10.62 -17.71
CA ALA A 622 25.01 -11.23 -19.04
C ALA A 622 24.07 -10.51 -20.03
N ALA A 623 23.60 -9.30 -19.67
CA ALA A 623 22.65 -8.50 -20.43
C ALA A 623 21.28 -9.17 -20.65
N GLN A 624 20.98 -10.26 -19.91
CA GLN A 624 19.66 -10.90 -19.96
C GLN A 624 18.65 -10.09 -19.14
N VAL A 625 17.40 -10.10 -19.58
CA VAL A 625 16.30 -9.43 -18.88
C VAL A 625 16.11 -10.04 -17.50
N VAL A 626 16.07 -9.19 -16.48
CA VAL A 626 15.65 -9.57 -15.13
C VAL A 626 14.13 -9.43 -15.09
N TRP A 627 13.43 -10.54 -15.27
CA TRP A 627 11.97 -10.57 -15.24
C TRP A 627 11.44 -10.23 -13.84
N GLY A 628 10.35 -9.45 -13.78
CA GLY A 628 9.91 -8.73 -12.58
C GLY A 628 10.48 -7.31 -12.47
N ASN A 629 11.62 -7.04 -13.15
CA ASN A 629 12.27 -5.73 -13.22
C ASN A 629 12.33 -5.15 -14.64
N TRP A 630 11.79 -5.82 -15.64
CA TRP A 630 11.92 -5.39 -17.02
C TRP A 630 11.25 -4.03 -17.27
N ASN A 631 11.96 -3.15 -18.00
CA ASN A 631 11.54 -1.79 -18.33
C ASN A 631 11.03 -1.62 -19.77
N GLY A 632 10.75 -2.72 -20.46
CA GLY A 632 10.16 -2.71 -21.81
C GLY A 632 8.68 -2.33 -21.79
N GLY A 633 8.13 -2.20 -22.98
CA GLY A 633 6.73 -1.81 -23.19
C GLY A 633 6.42 -0.36 -22.83
N HIS A 634 5.13 -0.02 -22.76
CA HIS A 634 4.65 1.36 -22.67
C HIS A 634 5.36 2.28 -23.67
N ASP A 635 5.53 1.76 -24.89
CA ASP A 635 6.15 2.43 -26.02
C ASP A 635 5.10 2.55 -27.13
N TYR A 636 4.46 3.69 -27.18
CA TYR A 636 3.39 4.01 -28.12
C TYR A 636 3.92 5.00 -29.15
N ASN A 637 4.91 4.55 -29.95
CA ASN A 637 5.64 5.36 -30.92
C ASN A 637 6.53 6.46 -30.29
N ASN A 638 7.15 6.17 -29.15
CA ASN A 638 8.04 7.11 -28.45
C ASN A 638 9.23 7.53 -29.31
N ALA A 639 9.62 6.74 -30.31
CA ALA A 639 10.64 7.10 -31.32
C ALA A 639 10.23 8.31 -32.17
N GLY A 640 8.93 8.55 -32.35
CA GLY A 640 8.39 9.70 -33.07
C GLY A 640 8.51 11.03 -32.34
N PHE A 641 8.74 11.01 -31.01
CA PHE A 641 8.94 12.26 -30.25
C PHE A 641 10.36 12.79 -30.42
N SER A 642 10.47 14.09 -30.76
CA SER A 642 11.72 14.81 -30.66
C SER A 642 12.11 15.05 -29.19
N GLU A 643 13.34 15.48 -28.91
CA GLU A 643 13.77 15.86 -27.57
C GLU A 643 12.91 17.01 -27.00
N ARG A 644 12.53 17.95 -27.86
CA ARG A 644 11.63 19.04 -27.51
C ARG A 644 10.25 18.53 -27.12
N ASP A 645 9.68 17.59 -27.88
CA ASP A 645 8.37 17.01 -27.56
C ASP A 645 8.38 16.32 -26.20
N ARG A 646 9.45 15.60 -25.86
CA ARG A 646 9.60 14.98 -24.54
C ARG A 646 9.67 16.00 -23.43
N THR A 647 10.44 17.08 -23.62
CA THR A 647 10.53 18.16 -22.65
C THR A 647 9.19 18.87 -22.48
N ASP A 648 8.50 19.20 -23.58
CA ASP A 648 7.18 19.80 -23.56
C ASP A 648 6.14 18.91 -22.83
N LEU A 649 6.17 17.59 -23.08
CA LEU A 649 5.34 16.62 -22.37
C LEU A 649 5.66 16.57 -20.87
N VAL A 650 6.94 16.56 -20.47
CA VAL A 650 7.34 16.59 -19.07
C VAL A 650 6.83 17.86 -18.38
N GLU A 651 6.95 19.02 -19.02
CA GLU A 651 6.41 20.27 -18.49
C GLU A 651 4.88 20.21 -18.32
N TYR A 652 4.17 19.60 -19.27
CA TYR A 652 2.72 19.39 -19.11
C TYR A 652 2.40 18.44 -17.96
N LEU A 653 3.13 17.32 -17.80
CA LEU A 653 2.90 16.34 -16.74
C LEU A 653 3.14 16.94 -15.34
N LYS A 654 3.97 17.99 -15.20
CA LYS A 654 4.10 18.76 -13.95
C LYS A 654 2.81 19.53 -13.61
N THR A 655 1.98 19.86 -14.60
CA THR A 655 0.73 20.62 -14.38
C THR A 655 -0.44 19.74 -13.93
N LEU A 656 -0.33 18.42 -14.10
CA LEU A 656 -1.33 17.46 -13.70
C LEU A 656 -1.20 17.17 -12.19
#